data_040758f3e52c426c6e80dbe62b81c22d
#
_entry.id   040758f3e52c426c6e80dbe62b81c22d
#
_cell.length_a   1.000
_cell.length_b   1.000
_cell.length_c   1.000
_cell.angle_alpha   90.00
_cell.angle_beta   90.00
_cell.angle_gamma   90.00
#
_symmetry.space_group_name_H-M   'P 1'
#
loop_
_entity.id
_entity.type
_entity.pdbx_description
1 polymer ?
#
loop_
_entity_poly.entity_id
_entity_poly.type
_entity_poly.pdbx_seq_one_letter_code
_entity_poly.pdbx_strand_id
1 'polypeptide(L)'
;MSTTGFSKHNANANTDETSTGHTTGFGNTFTGTGTGTGSWADSTHSVIWMSRDSKSQALPYLRRPRASQYASLLVAALLTLAAASNLIDVYGSVASWALAAIPATIIGSLVALAGTVPMLRLWWQMLFMAVAQLVVGPVLFLNDTTIAHFVPTLRTLTQGWVQMLGSFKFILSVEPPTGTADGCLLAVWTICLWSALLTGIFAVTEDGRFTMIAIIPVIANLAICALLGSSSGYYRIFVGTAMALVLVIWISARWKLLELGRWISSVTIVVVCIALAIGGCLAVGQDRTILRDHYDPPLSPYDYTSPLSGMRSYIKNSKDDMLLTVENLPAGSSVRLAVMDRFDGNVWNLSDSTMSSDSSNYHRVGTSITNNAEGKKFTATFTVNKGLSDYWLPIAGAASSVTFDNSKNVDSFYYNSDTMSAIYPSRTSEGLTYTETGIMPAVPTDKQITKANAASISQPKAEDVPDCVDKLATAIAGGQSKGGEAAQAIAEKLKESGWFSHGLSGDYPSTAGHGNYRIDQLLAGTAMVGDSEQYASAMALMARSLGLPSRVVLGFLPKDDEGEISKNRTEKQGKNTVIEFTGNDVTAWVEIKLDGYGWVAFYPTPKETKVPDENQNLTPPNPQALVRQPPVPLTDPLRDDAQAKGKSSIGGSMADETSINLFWQHFGRIARKVAVYGSPLWTLLIVCGLLLAIKAIALARSRKHGSAQQRVAAGWQSVAALARQSGLDIQGTRSEQAVSIASQMDISCETLLALGTQADYVAFSGNTVNEEHVQQYWHDIAQERKYILKSLPTLRRWRAKLSLADVFHFRGKHGGSVRQSASRRGNASAVRARCRRQ
;
A
#
# COMPACT_ATOMS: atom_id res chain seq x y z
N MET A 1 -16.92 17.59 67.05
CA MET A 1 -16.38 18.79 67.74
C MET A 1 -16.38 19.91 66.76
N SER A 2 -17.45 20.64 66.79
CA SER A 2 -17.55 21.95 67.47
C SER A 2 -16.98 23.02 66.51
N THR A 3 -17.73 23.77 65.93
CA THR A 3 -18.80 24.76 66.19
C THR A 3 -18.34 26.13 65.70
N THR A 4 -19.27 26.77 65.06
CA THR A 4 -19.72 28.20 65.16
C THR A 4 -18.78 29.22 64.50
N GLY A 5 -19.22 30.27 63.89
CA GLY A 5 -20.57 30.83 63.79
C GLY A 5 -20.47 32.21 63.15
N PHE A 6 -21.52 32.70 62.62
CA PHE A 6 -22.13 33.99 62.67
C PHE A 6 -21.24 35.28 62.60
N SER A 7 -21.54 36.19 61.65
CA SER A 7 -22.28 37.38 62.03
C SER A 7 -22.55 38.29 60.83
N LYS A 8 -23.77 38.74 60.76
CA LYS A 8 -24.38 39.88 60.09
C LYS A 8 -23.70 41.21 60.46
N HIS A 9 -23.75 42.17 59.58
CA HIS A 9 -24.26 43.54 59.73
C HIS A 9 -24.09 44.28 58.41
N ASN A 10 -25.14 44.69 57.78
CA ASN A 10 -26.04 45.83 57.91
C ASN A 10 -25.33 47.22 57.88
N ALA A 11 -25.78 47.89 56.93
CA ALA A 11 -26.33 49.27 56.92
C ALA A 11 -25.54 50.38 56.22
N ASN A 12 -26.22 50.91 55.31
CA ASN A 12 -26.48 52.34 55.07
C ASN A 12 -25.41 53.31 54.63
N ALA A 13 -25.74 53.89 53.58
CA ALA A 13 -26.28 55.21 53.27
C ALA A 13 -25.33 56.20 52.58
N ASN A 14 -25.89 56.70 51.54
CA ASN A 14 -25.83 58.12 51.06
C ASN A 14 -24.48 58.73 50.68
N THR A 15 -24.34 59.26 49.56
CA THR A 15 -24.76 60.50 48.94
C THR A 15 -23.89 60.85 47.74
N ASP A 16 -24.59 61.30 46.75
CA ASP A 16 -24.32 62.45 45.82
C ASP A 16 -22.87 62.65 45.23
N GLU A 17 -22.75 62.70 44.01
CA GLU A 17 -22.70 63.94 43.16
C GLU A 17 -22.17 63.73 41.71
N THR A 18 -23.00 64.09 40.80
CA THR A 18 -22.75 64.78 39.54
C THR A 18 -21.42 64.60 38.81
N SER A 19 -21.57 64.05 37.58
CA SER A 19 -20.89 64.69 36.46
C SER A 19 -21.57 64.30 35.10
N THR A 20 -21.95 65.36 34.43
CA THR A 20 -22.57 65.53 33.14
C THR A 20 -21.74 64.86 32.03
N GLY A 21 -22.44 64.08 31.18
CA GLY A 21 -21.90 63.66 29.88
C GLY A 21 -23.02 63.38 28.90
N HIS A 22 -23.20 64.24 27.96
CA HIS A 22 -24.16 64.16 26.87
C HIS A 22 -24.13 62.81 26.16
N THR A 23 -25.29 62.13 26.12
CA THR A 23 -25.59 61.13 25.09
C THR A 23 -27.05 61.28 24.66
N THR A 24 -27.25 61.67 23.44
CA THR A 24 -28.55 61.71 22.76
C THR A 24 -29.08 60.32 22.63
N GLY A 25 -30.03 59.97 23.49
CA GLY A 25 -30.77 58.74 23.44
C GLY A 25 -32.07 58.94 22.67
N PHE A 26 -32.30 58.14 21.63
CA PHE A 26 -33.63 57.90 21.11
C PHE A 26 -34.27 56.77 21.90
N GLY A 27 -35.02 57.11 22.92
CA GLY A 27 -35.91 56.21 23.62
C GLY A 27 -37.29 56.21 22.95
N ASN A 28 -37.70 55.11 22.37
CA ASN A 28 -39.09 54.83 22.10
C ASN A 28 -39.69 54.10 23.27
N THR A 29 -40.33 54.81 24.17
CA THR A 29 -41.20 54.26 25.20
C THR A 29 -42.51 53.78 24.56
N PHE A 30 -42.69 52.47 24.52
CA PHE A 30 -44.01 51.91 24.31
C PHE A 30 -44.72 51.84 25.68
N THR A 31 -45.63 52.80 25.90
CA THR A 31 -46.61 52.68 26.98
C THR A 31 -47.76 51.78 26.50
N GLY A 32 -47.78 50.56 26.92
CA GLY A 32 -48.93 49.62 26.81
C GLY A 32 -49.47 49.37 28.19
N THR A 33 -50.61 49.98 28.54
CA THR A 33 -51.41 49.60 29.71
C THR A 33 -52.01 48.22 29.52
N GLY A 34 -51.45 47.20 30.21
CA GLY A 34 -52.00 45.88 30.28
C GLY A 34 -51.53 45.22 31.57
N THR A 35 -52.47 45.08 32.50
CA THR A 35 -52.33 44.37 33.76
C THR A 35 -52.08 42.88 33.47
N GLY A 36 -50.85 42.44 33.57
CA GLY A 36 -50.46 41.02 33.49
C GLY A 36 -49.17 40.82 34.21
N THR A 37 -49.26 40.20 35.34
CA THR A 37 -48.12 39.84 36.21
C THR A 37 -47.21 38.83 35.53
N GLY A 38 -45.95 39.14 35.52
CA GLY A 38 -44.90 38.22 35.01
C GLY A 38 -44.48 38.53 33.59
N SER A 39 -44.22 39.76 33.31
CA SER A 39 -43.76 40.21 32.02
C SER A 39 -42.30 39.83 31.83
N TRP A 40 -42.05 39.13 30.74
CA TRP A 40 -40.74 38.91 30.17
C TRP A 40 -39.97 40.25 29.88
N ALA A 41 -40.67 41.36 30.01
CA ALA A 41 -40.10 42.69 29.89
C ALA A 41 -39.24 43.12 31.08
N ASP A 42 -39.40 42.46 32.25
CA ASP A 42 -38.55 42.77 33.41
C ASP A 42 -37.26 41.99 33.46
N SER A 43 -36.97 41.16 32.50
CA SER A 43 -35.61 40.70 32.31
C SER A 43 -34.80 41.86 31.68
N THR A 44 -34.27 42.69 32.54
CA THR A 44 -33.30 43.73 32.18
C THR A 44 -31.96 43.22 31.66
N HIS A 45 -31.87 42.01 31.25
CA HIS A 45 -30.81 41.64 30.35
C HIS A 45 -31.17 42.17 28.98
N SER A 46 -31.02 43.46 28.89
CA SER A 46 -30.90 44.19 27.66
C SER A 46 -30.22 43.34 26.65
N VAL A 47 -30.91 43.07 25.57
CA VAL A 47 -30.31 42.67 24.32
C VAL A 47 -29.26 43.75 24.05
N ILE A 48 -27.98 43.44 24.36
CA ILE A 48 -26.88 44.31 24.00
C ILE A 48 -26.84 44.28 22.48
N TRP A 49 -27.45 45.28 21.88
CA TRP A 49 -27.29 45.55 20.45
C TRP A 49 -25.85 45.98 20.24
N MET A 50 -24.96 45.03 20.02
CA MET A 50 -23.67 45.38 19.43
C MET A 50 -23.96 45.92 18.04
N SER A 51 -23.92 47.23 17.92
CA SER A 51 -23.84 47.88 16.61
C SER A 51 -22.58 47.35 15.94
N ARG A 52 -22.79 46.47 15.00
CA ARG A 52 -21.71 45.97 14.16
C ARG A 52 -21.31 47.15 13.28
N ASP A 53 -20.07 47.60 13.41
CA ASP A 53 -19.50 48.55 12.50
C ASP A 53 -19.88 48.20 11.07
N SER A 54 -20.53 49.14 10.39
CA SER A 54 -21.00 48.95 9.01
C SER A 54 -19.87 48.64 8.01
N LYS A 55 -18.62 48.86 8.41
CA LYS A 55 -17.42 48.46 7.65
C LYS A 55 -17.15 46.96 7.68
N SER A 56 -17.72 46.19 8.62
CA SER A 56 -17.56 44.75 8.65
C SER A 56 -18.57 43.98 7.76
N GLN A 57 -19.52 44.74 7.15
CA GLN A 57 -20.49 44.13 6.21
C GLN A 57 -20.00 44.07 4.76
N ALA A 58 -18.79 44.60 4.48
CA ALA A 58 -18.20 44.47 3.17
C ALA A 58 -17.81 43.02 2.94
N LEU A 59 -18.59 42.36 2.12
CA LEU A 59 -18.34 41.02 1.57
C LEU A 59 -18.30 39.85 2.61
N PRO A 60 -19.46 39.23 2.94
CA PRO A 60 -19.50 38.05 3.80
C PRO A 60 -18.76 36.86 3.19
N TYR A 61 -18.25 36.96 1.96
CA TYR A 61 -17.58 35.91 1.20
C TYR A 61 -16.08 35.87 1.41
N LEU A 62 -15.45 36.90 1.94
CA LEU A 62 -13.99 37.00 2.15
C LEU A 62 -13.65 37.03 3.65
N ARG A 63 -14.07 36.01 4.40
CA ARG A 63 -13.51 35.83 5.74
C ARG A 63 -12.06 35.40 5.60
N ARG A 64 -11.13 36.30 5.91
CA ARG A 64 -9.70 35.90 6.01
C ARG A 64 -9.54 34.89 7.14
N PRO A 65 -8.94 33.74 6.88
CA PRO A 65 -8.62 32.81 7.94
C PRO A 65 -7.73 33.45 8.99
N ARG A 66 -7.94 33.12 10.27
CA ARG A 66 -7.10 33.62 11.36
C ARG A 66 -5.71 32.96 11.31
N ALA A 67 -4.69 33.61 11.86
CA ALA A 67 -3.34 33.09 11.95
C ALA A 67 -3.31 31.66 12.59
N SER A 68 -4.17 31.41 13.60
CA SER A 68 -4.30 30.08 14.23
C SER A 68 -4.83 28.99 13.31
N GLN A 69 -5.59 29.34 12.27
CA GLN A 69 -6.08 28.38 11.27
C GLN A 69 -4.98 28.02 10.27
N TYR A 70 -4.17 28.99 9.85
CA TYR A 70 -2.99 28.74 9.02
C TYR A 70 -1.97 27.87 9.76
N ALA A 71 -1.70 28.18 11.04
CA ALA A 71 -0.81 27.36 11.88
C ALA A 71 -1.34 25.93 12.02
N SER A 72 -2.66 25.75 12.24
CA SER A 72 -3.29 24.42 12.33
C SER A 72 -3.21 23.67 11.00
N LEU A 73 -3.37 24.35 9.87
CA LEU A 73 -3.23 23.74 8.54
C LEU A 73 -1.80 23.28 8.28
N LEU A 74 -0.81 24.08 8.68
CA LEU A 74 0.60 23.72 8.57
C LEU A 74 0.93 22.49 9.42
N VAL A 75 0.45 22.45 10.66
CA VAL A 75 0.62 21.28 11.54
C VAL A 75 -0.04 20.05 10.94
N ALA A 76 -1.26 20.18 10.38
CA ALA A 76 -1.97 19.10 9.70
C ALA A 76 -1.18 18.57 8.49
N ALA A 77 -0.60 19.46 7.69
CA ALA A 77 0.25 19.10 6.57
C ALA A 77 1.53 18.37 7.01
N LEU A 78 2.19 18.85 8.05
CA LEU A 78 3.38 18.20 8.60
C LEU A 78 3.06 16.81 9.17
N LEU A 79 1.93 16.65 9.88
CA LEU A 79 1.48 15.33 10.35
C LEU A 79 1.15 14.38 9.21
N THR A 80 0.57 14.88 8.11
CA THR A 80 0.31 14.08 6.92
C THR A 80 1.62 13.57 6.29
N LEU A 81 2.62 14.45 6.12
CA LEU A 81 3.93 14.08 5.59
C LEU A 81 4.68 13.14 6.53
N ALA A 82 4.62 13.39 7.84
CA ALA A 82 5.24 12.52 8.83
C ALA A 82 4.62 11.10 8.82
N ALA A 83 3.30 10.97 8.68
CA ALA A 83 2.66 9.66 8.52
C ALA A 83 3.12 8.96 7.23
N ALA A 84 3.16 9.71 6.12
CA ALA A 84 3.55 9.20 4.81
C ALA A 84 5.05 8.87 4.71
N SER A 85 5.91 9.35 5.63
CA SER A 85 7.35 9.02 5.64
C SER A 85 7.62 7.53 5.86
N ASN A 86 6.65 6.77 6.39
CA ASN A 86 6.72 5.30 6.44
C ASN A 86 6.84 4.63 5.06
N LEU A 87 6.52 5.37 3.98
CA LEU A 87 6.64 4.88 2.61
C LEU A 87 7.98 5.26 1.94
N ILE A 88 8.88 5.97 2.63
CA ILE A 88 10.19 6.36 2.06
C ILE A 88 10.99 5.14 1.63
N ASP A 89 11.09 4.13 2.50
CA ASP A 89 11.81 2.90 2.20
C ASP A 89 11.18 2.12 1.05
N VAL A 90 9.86 2.24 0.88
CA VAL A 90 9.17 1.60 -0.26
C VAL A 90 9.61 2.18 -1.59
N TYR A 91 9.90 3.50 -1.64
CA TYR A 91 10.36 4.17 -2.87
C TYR A 91 11.87 4.28 -2.99
N GLY A 92 12.62 3.79 -1.98
CA GLY A 92 14.07 3.70 -1.97
C GLY A 92 14.82 5.01 -1.69
N SER A 93 14.16 6.16 -1.78
CA SER A 93 14.78 7.44 -1.46
C SER A 93 13.79 8.50 -0.97
N VAL A 94 14.30 9.42 -0.15
CA VAL A 94 13.53 10.60 0.30
C VAL A 94 13.13 11.47 -0.90
N ALA A 95 13.98 11.58 -1.91
CA ALA A 95 13.72 12.40 -3.10
C ALA A 95 12.56 11.85 -3.91
N SER A 96 12.53 10.54 -4.19
CA SER A 96 11.45 9.88 -4.94
C SER A 96 10.10 10.00 -4.23
N TRP A 97 10.08 9.78 -2.92
CA TRP A 97 8.89 9.93 -2.10
C TRP A 97 8.41 11.38 -2.07
N ALA A 98 9.32 12.36 -1.85
CA ALA A 98 9.00 13.78 -1.72
C ALA A 98 8.40 14.36 -3.00
N LEU A 99 8.81 13.86 -4.16
CA LEU A 99 8.30 14.27 -5.47
C LEU A 99 6.76 14.16 -5.56
N ALA A 100 6.18 13.17 -4.91
CA ALA A 100 4.73 12.97 -4.89
C ALA A 100 4.08 13.45 -3.60
N ALA A 101 4.68 13.19 -2.43
CA ALA A 101 4.09 13.47 -1.14
C ALA A 101 3.93 14.97 -0.87
N ILE A 102 4.95 15.78 -1.19
CA ILE A 102 4.95 17.22 -0.90
C ILE A 102 3.91 17.97 -1.76
N PRO A 103 3.91 17.85 -3.10
CA PRO A 103 2.91 18.55 -3.91
C PRO A 103 1.48 18.12 -3.61
N ALA A 104 1.25 16.82 -3.38
CA ALA A 104 -0.06 16.29 -3.01
C ALA A 104 -0.58 16.91 -1.70
N THR A 105 0.29 16.98 -0.68
CA THR A 105 -0.05 17.57 0.62
C THR A 105 -0.33 19.06 0.50
N ILE A 106 0.43 19.80 -0.31
CA ILE A 106 0.22 21.24 -0.56
C ILE A 106 -1.13 21.44 -1.25
N ILE A 107 -1.43 20.72 -2.32
CA ILE A 107 -2.69 20.84 -3.06
C ILE A 107 -3.87 20.46 -2.16
N GLY A 108 -3.82 19.34 -1.43
CA GLY A 108 -4.87 18.93 -0.50
C GLY A 108 -5.12 19.99 0.59
N SER A 109 -4.06 20.59 1.15
CA SER A 109 -4.14 21.65 2.14
C SER A 109 -4.72 22.96 1.56
N LEU A 110 -4.34 23.33 0.34
CA LEU A 110 -4.90 24.50 -0.36
C LEU A 110 -6.39 24.33 -0.67
N VAL A 111 -6.81 23.13 -1.09
CA VAL A 111 -8.22 22.81 -1.31
C VAL A 111 -9.01 22.84 0.00
N ALA A 112 -8.42 22.38 1.11
CA ALA A 112 -9.03 22.50 2.44
C ALA A 112 -9.19 23.98 2.84
N LEU A 113 -8.18 24.80 2.58
CA LEU A 113 -8.21 26.26 2.83
C LEU A 113 -9.26 26.95 1.95
N ALA A 114 -9.38 26.60 0.68
CA ALA A 114 -10.40 27.13 -0.22
C ALA A 114 -11.82 26.91 0.31
N GLY A 115 -12.07 25.84 1.07
CA GLY A 115 -13.35 25.59 1.74
C GLY A 115 -13.71 26.59 2.84
N THR A 116 -12.81 27.47 3.27
CA THR A 116 -13.13 28.61 4.17
C THR A 116 -13.96 29.67 3.47
N VAL A 117 -13.88 29.73 2.15
CA VAL A 117 -14.68 30.61 1.31
C VAL A 117 -16.03 29.93 1.04
N PRO A 118 -17.18 30.51 1.47
CA PRO A 118 -18.48 29.86 1.34
C PRO A 118 -18.86 29.47 -0.09
N MET A 119 -18.41 30.22 -1.09
CA MET A 119 -18.68 29.97 -2.51
C MET A 119 -17.92 28.74 -3.03
N LEU A 120 -16.73 28.46 -2.49
CA LEU A 120 -15.87 27.35 -2.91
C LEU A 120 -16.06 26.10 -2.06
N ARG A 121 -17.13 26.01 -1.28
CA ARG A 121 -17.36 24.93 -0.34
C ARG A 121 -17.95 23.71 -1.02
N LEU A 122 -17.54 22.54 -0.59
CA LEU A 122 -17.94 21.19 -0.93
C LEU A 122 -17.86 20.85 -2.43
N TRP A 123 -18.71 21.42 -3.31
CA TRP A 123 -18.71 21.08 -4.74
C TRP A 123 -17.42 21.47 -5.45
N TRP A 124 -16.93 22.66 -5.18
CA TRP A 124 -15.67 23.13 -5.74
C TRP A 124 -14.48 22.39 -5.14
N GLN A 125 -14.50 22.06 -3.86
CA GLN A 125 -13.47 21.23 -3.26
C GLN A 125 -13.43 19.85 -3.90
N MET A 126 -14.58 19.21 -4.10
CA MET A 126 -14.65 17.91 -4.79
C MET A 126 -14.19 18.00 -6.25
N LEU A 127 -14.54 19.08 -6.96
CA LEU A 127 -14.05 19.29 -8.32
C LEU A 127 -12.55 19.48 -8.36
N PHE A 128 -11.97 20.30 -7.49
CA PHE A 128 -10.51 20.50 -7.42
C PHE A 128 -9.79 19.21 -7.05
N MET A 129 -10.35 18.41 -6.15
CA MET A 129 -9.80 17.10 -5.81
C MET A 129 -9.87 16.13 -6.97
N ALA A 130 -10.99 16.11 -7.70
CA ALA A 130 -11.13 15.27 -8.88
C ALA A 130 -10.11 15.64 -9.96
N VAL A 131 -9.91 16.95 -10.20
CA VAL A 131 -8.89 17.44 -11.15
C VAL A 131 -7.48 17.08 -10.66
N ALA A 132 -7.17 17.31 -9.38
CA ALA A 132 -5.87 16.98 -8.81
C ALA A 132 -5.58 15.47 -8.90
N GLN A 133 -6.59 14.63 -8.67
CA GLN A 133 -6.44 13.17 -8.69
C GLN A 133 -6.39 12.60 -10.09
N LEU A 134 -7.27 13.05 -10.99
CA LEU A 134 -7.47 12.42 -12.31
C LEU A 134 -6.64 13.08 -13.43
N VAL A 135 -6.20 14.30 -13.22
CA VAL A 135 -5.42 15.04 -14.23
C VAL A 135 -4.02 15.34 -13.73
N VAL A 136 -3.88 16.05 -12.61
CA VAL A 136 -2.55 16.51 -12.14
C VAL A 136 -1.65 15.32 -11.75
N GLY A 137 -2.16 14.37 -10.97
CA GLY A 137 -1.40 13.17 -10.58
C GLY A 137 -0.90 12.38 -11.78
N PRO A 138 -1.78 11.93 -12.71
CA PRO A 138 -1.37 11.21 -13.90
C PRO A 138 -0.40 11.98 -14.81
N VAL A 139 -0.58 13.28 -14.98
CA VAL A 139 0.35 14.11 -15.78
C VAL A 139 1.76 14.14 -15.16
N LEU A 140 1.87 14.16 -13.83
CA LEU A 140 3.16 14.19 -13.15
C LEU A 140 3.88 12.82 -13.14
N PHE A 141 3.13 11.71 -13.14
CA PHE A 141 3.71 10.38 -12.90
C PHE A 141 3.53 9.37 -14.04
N LEU A 142 2.85 9.74 -15.13
CA LEU A 142 2.70 8.93 -16.35
C LEU A 142 3.21 9.69 -17.57
N ASN A 143 4.47 10.12 -17.51
CA ASN A 143 5.08 10.99 -18.51
C ASN A 143 5.03 10.43 -19.93
N ASP A 144 5.15 9.12 -20.08
CA ASP A 144 5.13 8.42 -21.37
C ASP A 144 3.79 8.49 -22.10
N THR A 145 2.74 8.88 -21.40
CA THR A 145 1.39 8.99 -21.97
C THR A 145 0.97 10.41 -22.28
N THR A 146 1.81 11.39 -21.91
CA THR A 146 1.55 12.82 -22.08
C THR A 146 2.22 13.38 -23.34
N ILE A 147 1.65 14.41 -23.95
CA ILE A 147 2.28 15.16 -25.04
C ILE A 147 3.17 16.25 -24.42
N ALA A 148 4.45 16.30 -24.83
CA ALA A 148 5.45 17.26 -24.31
C ALA A 148 5.55 17.29 -22.78
N HIS A 149 5.29 16.18 -22.10
CA HIS A 149 5.33 16.01 -20.63
C HIS A 149 4.32 16.84 -19.80
N PHE A 150 3.41 17.60 -20.43
CA PHE A 150 2.46 18.47 -19.73
C PHE A 150 1.02 18.32 -20.16
N VAL A 151 0.75 17.93 -21.41
CA VAL A 151 -0.61 17.88 -21.96
C VAL A 151 -1.18 16.47 -21.79
N PRO A 152 -2.25 16.30 -20.97
CA PRO A 152 -2.87 15.00 -20.80
C PRO A 152 -3.54 14.52 -22.09
N THR A 153 -3.30 13.29 -22.47
CA THR A 153 -4.03 12.59 -23.53
C THR A 153 -5.20 11.80 -22.95
N LEU A 154 -6.09 11.32 -23.80
CA LEU A 154 -7.15 10.40 -23.34
C LEU A 154 -6.54 9.12 -22.72
N ARG A 155 -5.39 8.68 -23.24
CA ARG A 155 -4.62 7.56 -22.68
C ARG A 155 -4.11 7.87 -21.27
N THR A 156 -3.62 9.09 -21.01
CA THR A 156 -3.20 9.53 -19.67
C THR A 156 -4.35 9.46 -18.67
N LEU A 157 -5.54 9.92 -19.06
CA LEU A 157 -6.72 9.88 -18.17
C LEU A 157 -7.21 8.46 -17.89
N THR A 158 -7.26 7.60 -18.91
CA THR A 158 -7.71 6.22 -18.75
C THR A 158 -6.70 5.38 -17.97
N GLN A 159 -5.41 5.51 -18.24
CA GLN A 159 -4.36 4.84 -17.48
C GLN A 159 -4.25 5.39 -16.06
N GLY A 160 -4.33 6.71 -15.88
CA GLY A 160 -4.33 7.33 -14.55
C GLY A 160 -5.47 6.83 -13.68
N TRP A 161 -6.65 6.61 -14.26
CA TRP A 161 -7.77 6.01 -13.54
C TRP A 161 -7.49 4.56 -13.12
N VAL A 162 -6.95 3.75 -14.02
CA VAL A 162 -6.60 2.34 -13.73
C VAL A 162 -5.47 2.27 -12.71
N GLN A 163 -4.44 3.10 -12.87
CA GLN A 163 -3.28 3.15 -11.99
C GLN A 163 -3.60 3.74 -10.60
N MET A 164 -4.68 4.46 -10.44
CA MET A 164 -5.13 4.94 -9.12
C MET A 164 -5.32 3.80 -8.11
N LEU A 165 -5.85 2.66 -8.56
CA LEU A 165 -5.93 1.43 -7.75
C LEU A 165 -4.75 0.49 -8.03
N GLY A 166 -4.27 0.47 -9.26
CA GLY A 166 -3.15 -0.34 -9.70
C GLY A 166 -1.86 -0.04 -8.94
N SER A 167 -1.58 1.22 -8.62
CA SER A 167 -0.41 1.62 -7.84
C SER A 167 -0.39 1.03 -6.42
N PHE A 168 -1.54 0.92 -5.76
CA PHE A 168 -1.62 0.24 -4.46
C PHE A 168 -1.36 -1.26 -4.58
N LYS A 169 -1.94 -1.88 -5.61
CA LYS A 169 -1.67 -3.28 -5.90
C LYS A 169 -0.19 -3.50 -6.18
N PHE A 170 0.44 -2.62 -6.95
CA PHE A 170 1.86 -2.69 -7.28
C PHE A 170 2.75 -2.61 -6.03
N ILE A 171 2.50 -1.65 -5.13
CA ILE A 171 3.25 -1.52 -3.87
C ILE A 171 3.09 -2.76 -2.98
N LEU A 172 1.92 -3.41 -3.00
CA LEU A 172 1.67 -4.61 -2.21
C LEU A 172 2.29 -5.88 -2.82
N SER A 173 2.46 -5.92 -4.14
CA SER A 173 2.98 -7.10 -4.85
C SER A 173 4.48 -7.03 -5.18
N VAL A 174 5.11 -5.88 -4.95
CA VAL A 174 6.53 -5.64 -5.28
C VAL A 174 7.34 -5.44 -4.02
N GLU A 175 8.51 -6.08 -3.95
CA GLU A 175 9.44 -5.91 -2.84
C GLU A 175 10.09 -4.51 -2.89
N PRO A 176 10.20 -3.80 -1.73
CA PRO A 176 10.92 -2.54 -1.68
C PRO A 176 12.42 -2.70 -1.97
N PRO A 177 13.01 -1.73 -2.65
CA PRO A 177 12.45 -0.48 -3.15
C PRO A 177 11.74 -0.63 -4.51
N THR A 178 10.51 -0.10 -4.61
CA THR A 178 9.75 -0.14 -5.87
C THR A 178 10.28 0.84 -6.92
N GLY A 179 11.10 1.81 -6.49
CA GLY A 179 11.58 2.86 -7.38
C GLY A 179 10.51 3.86 -7.80
N THR A 180 10.72 4.49 -8.94
CA THR A 180 9.80 5.49 -9.54
C THR A 180 9.11 4.97 -10.81
N ALA A 181 8.98 3.65 -10.96
CA ALA A 181 8.34 3.05 -12.12
C ALA A 181 6.94 3.63 -12.41
N ASP A 182 6.51 3.53 -13.66
CA ASP A 182 5.31 4.15 -14.20
C ASP A 182 4.09 4.05 -13.29
N GLY A 183 3.72 5.19 -12.73
CA GLY A 183 2.49 5.35 -11.94
C GLY A 183 2.54 4.82 -10.50
N CYS A 184 3.63 4.21 -10.00
CA CYS A 184 3.70 3.72 -8.62
C CYS A 184 3.59 4.85 -7.59
N LEU A 185 4.08 6.05 -7.92
CA LEU A 185 3.98 7.25 -7.09
C LEU A 185 2.54 7.77 -6.91
N LEU A 186 1.59 7.33 -7.74
CA LEU A 186 0.17 7.69 -7.59
C LEU A 186 -0.45 7.19 -6.29
N ALA A 187 0.09 6.15 -5.68
CA ALA A 187 -0.40 5.67 -4.38
C ALA A 187 -0.10 6.67 -3.26
N VAL A 188 1.17 7.11 -3.13
CA VAL A 188 1.51 8.12 -2.11
C VAL A 188 0.87 9.47 -2.42
N TRP A 189 0.76 9.83 -3.70
CA TRP A 189 -0.01 10.99 -4.14
C TRP A 189 -1.45 10.95 -3.62
N THR A 190 -2.15 9.86 -3.86
CA THR A 190 -3.54 9.67 -3.44
C THR A 190 -3.68 9.74 -1.92
N ILE A 191 -2.82 9.02 -1.18
CA ILE A 191 -2.84 9.01 0.28
C ILE A 191 -2.63 10.42 0.84
N CYS A 192 -1.58 11.11 0.40
CA CYS A 192 -1.23 12.45 0.90
C CYS A 192 -2.29 13.48 0.53
N LEU A 193 -2.80 13.44 -0.71
CA LEU A 193 -3.80 14.38 -1.22
C LEU A 193 -5.10 14.33 -0.40
N TRP A 194 -5.65 13.12 -0.24
CA TRP A 194 -6.91 12.93 0.50
C TRP A 194 -6.74 13.10 2.00
N SER A 195 -5.63 12.65 2.55
CA SER A 195 -5.34 12.82 3.98
C SER A 195 -5.15 14.30 4.34
N ALA A 196 -4.42 15.07 3.52
CA ALA A 196 -4.24 16.50 3.73
C ALA A 196 -5.57 17.27 3.62
N LEU A 197 -6.43 16.91 2.66
CA LEU A 197 -7.77 17.50 2.57
C LEU A 197 -8.60 17.21 3.82
N LEU A 198 -8.74 15.94 4.19
CA LEU A 198 -9.59 15.52 5.31
C LEU A 198 -9.10 16.12 6.64
N THR A 199 -7.79 16.03 6.90
CA THR A 199 -7.20 16.63 8.10
C THR A 199 -7.32 18.14 8.08
N GLY A 200 -7.08 18.79 6.92
CA GLY A 200 -7.14 20.23 6.73
C GLY A 200 -8.53 20.80 6.93
N ILE A 201 -9.59 20.17 6.45
CA ILE A 201 -10.98 20.59 6.66
C ILE A 201 -11.28 20.73 8.15
N PHE A 202 -10.90 19.76 8.97
CA PHE A 202 -11.11 19.80 10.40
C PHE A 202 -10.13 20.74 11.12
N ALA A 203 -8.90 20.86 10.65
CA ALA A 203 -7.90 21.77 11.21
C ALA A 203 -8.28 23.24 11.05
N VAL A 204 -8.93 23.60 9.94
CA VAL A 204 -9.33 24.99 9.63
C VAL A 204 -10.65 25.38 10.31
N THR A 205 -11.38 24.46 10.95
CA THR A 205 -12.62 24.82 11.66
C THR A 205 -12.37 25.76 12.82
N GLU A 206 -13.29 26.72 13.06
CA GLU A 206 -13.19 27.68 14.18
C GLU A 206 -13.42 26.99 15.54
N ASP A 207 -14.25 25.97 15.57
CA ASP A 207 -14.66 25.29 16.79
C ASP A 207 -13.65 24.19 17.17
N GLY A 208 -12.97 24.36 18.31
CA GLY A 208 -11.95 23.44 18.79
C GLY A 208 -12.44 21.99 19.00
N ARG A 209 -13.75 21.78 19.15
CA ARG A 209 -14.33 20.44 19.28
C ARG A 209 -14.25 19.64 17.97
N PHE A 210 -14.45 20.32 16.84
CA PHE A 210 -14.32 19.69 15.52
C PHE A 210 -12.85 19.46 15.13
N THR A 211 -11.93 20.23 15.70
CA THR A 211 -10.50 20.00 15.46
C THR A 211 -10.04 18.63 15.99
N MET A 212 -10.67 18.09 17.05
CA MET A 212 -10.37 16.74 17.50
C MET A 212 -10.68 15.67 16.45
N ILE A 213 -11.66 15.90 15.58
CA ILE A 213 -11.99 14.94 14.52
C ILE A 213 -10.82 14.80 13.53
N ALA A 214 -9.96 15.81 13.43
CA ALA A 214 -8.75 15.76 12.60
C ALA A 214 -7.76 14.66 13.04
N ILE A 215 -7.85 14.18 14.27
CA ILE A 215 -7.05 13.04 14.77
C ILE A 215 -7.34 11.79 13.95
N ILE A 216 -8.60 11.56 13.60
CA ILE A 216 -9.05 10.34 12.91
C ILE A 216 -8.35 10.18 11.55
N PRO A 217 -8.37 11.15 10.63
CA PRO A 217 -7.65 11.00 9.35
C PRO A 217 -6.13 10.97 9.54
N VAL A 218 -5.55 11.60 10.56
CA VAL A 218 -4.11 11.49 10.86
C VAL A 218 -3.74 10.06 11.26
N ILE A 219 -4.49 9.47 12.21
CA ILE A 219 -4.25 8.08 12.64
C ILE A 219 -4.53 7.10 11.50
N ALA A 220 -5.60 7.31 10.73
CA ALA A 220 -5.91 6.46 9.57
C ALA A 220 -4.79 6.52 8.53
N ASN A 221 -4.26 7.71 8.24
CA ASN A 221 -3.12 7.87 7.34
C ASN A 221 -1.88 7.13 7.87
N LEU A 222 -1.56 7.29 9.15
CA LEU A 222 -0.45 6.58 9.78
C LEU A 222 -0.63 5.06 9.69
N ALA A 223 -1.83 4.55 9.97
CA ALA A 223 -2.14 3.13 9.89
C ALA A 223 -2.01 2.59 8.46
N ILE A 224 -2.56 3.31 7.47
CA ILE A 224 -2.47 2.92 6.06
C ILE A 224 -1.00 2.91 5.61
N CYS A 225 -0.24 3.98 5.87
CA CYS A 225 1.16 4.06 5.51
C CYS A 225 2.02 3.04 6.28
N ALA A 226 1.63 2.72 7.51
CA ALA A 226 2.26 1.67 8.29
C ALA A 226 2.05 0.28 7.70
N LEU A 227 0.85 -0.07 7.26
CA LEU A 227 0.52 -1.36 6.64
C LEU A 227 1.15 -1.54 5.25
N LEU A 228 1.28 -0.45 4.49
CA LEU A 228 1.87 -0.43 3.15
C LEU A 228 3.41 -0.28 3.16
N GLY A 229 3.99 0.06 4.31
CA GLY A 229 5.43 0.31 4.45
C GLY A 229 6.30 -0.95 4.40
N SER A 230 7.57 -0.80 4.74
CA SER A 230 8.55 -1.89 4.88
C SER A 230 8.64 -2.40 6.32
N SER A 231 9.29 -3.56 6.52
CA SER A 231 9.54 -4.14 7.84
C SER A 231 10.46 -3.25 8.70
N SER A 232 11.47 -2.64 8.09
CA SER A 232 12.41 -1.73 8.75
C SER A 232 11.74 -0.43 9.17
N GLY A 233 10.95 0.20 8.30
CA GLY A 233 10.29 1.49 8.48
C GLY A 233 11.25 2.64 8.71
N TYR A 234 11.16 3.71 7.92
CA TYR A 234 12.06 4.86 8.00
C TYR A 234 11.95 5.58 9.35
N TYR A 235 12.98 5.45 10.18
CA TYR A 235 13.02 6.04 11.53
C TYR A 235 11.71 5.92 12.32
N ARG A 236 11.00 4.79 12.20
CA ARG A 236 9.61 4.57 12.65
C ARG A 236 9.31 5.01 14.08
N ILE A 237 10.19 4.66 15.02
CA ILE A 237 10.01 4.98 16.45
C ILE A 237 10.10 6.50 16.65
N PHE A 238 11.10 7.14 16.03
CA PHE A 238 11.30 8.58 16.13
C PHE A 238 10.12 9.36 15.51
N VAL A 239 9.72 8.99 14.30
CA VAL A 239 8.61 9.62 13.58
C VAL A 239 7.29 9.44 14.34
N GLY A 240 7.00 8.24 14.83
CA GLY A 240 5.79 7.97 15.61
C GLY A 240 5.72 8.77 16.90
N THR A 241 6.84 8.83 17.64
CA THR A 241 6.94 9.62 18.88
C THR A 241 6.79 11.13 18.60
N ALA A 242 7.47 11.65 17.57
CA ALA A 242 7.36 13.04 17.17
C ALA A 242 5.93 13.41 16.74
N MET A 243 5.28 12.55 15.95
CA MET A 243 3.88 12.74 15.56
C MET A 243 2.93 12.80 16.75
N ALA A 244 3.07 11.86 17.69
CA ALA A 244 2.24 11.82 18.91
C ALA A 244 2.42 13.11 19.72
N LEU A 245 3.66 13.56 19.89
CA LEU A 245 3.99 14.79 20.61
C LEU A 245 3.37 16.02 19.91
N VAL A 246 3.60 16.18 18.63
CA VAL A 246 3.06 17.31 17.84
C VAL A 246 1.53 17.33 17.90
N LEU A 247 0.89 16.17 17.79
CA LEU A 247 -0.56 16.03 17.84
C LEU A 247 -1.13 16.46 19.20
N VAL A 248 -0.50 16.03 20.29
CA VAL A 248 -0.92 16.42 21.65
C VAL A 248 -0.73 17.91 21.87
N ILE A 249 0.42 18.47 21.49
CA ILE A 249 0.68 19.91 21.62
C ILE A 249 -0.34 20.72 20.80
N TRP A 250 -0.59 20.32 19.56
CA TRP A 250 -1.55 20.99 18.68
C TRP A 250 -2.97 21.01 19.25
N ILE A 251 -3.46 19.84 19.75
CA ILE A 251 -4.79 19.74 20.36
C ILE A 251 -4.85 20.58 21.63
N SER A 252 -3.83 20.50 22.48
CA SER A 252 -3.76 21.27 23.73
C SER A 252 -3.77 22.79 23.45
N ALA A 253 -3.05 23.23 22.41
CA ALA A 253 -3.06 24.63 21.96
C ALA A 253 -4.45 25.07 21.45
N ARG A 254 -5.12 24.21 20.65
CA ARG A 254 -6.47 24.51 20.13
C ARG A 254 -7.55 24.56 21.20
N TRP A 255 -7.37 23.81 22.27
CA TRP A 255 -8.27 23.82 23.42
C TRP A 255 -7.92 24.87 24.47
N LYS A 256 -6.92 25.71 24.17
CA LYS A 256 -6.42 26.73 25.09
C LYS A 256 -5.96 26.17 26.45
N LEU A 257 -5.47 24.94 26.45
CA LEU A 257 -4.89 24.31 27.64
C LEU A 257 -3.47 24.85 27.93
N LEU A 258 -2.80 25.38 26.90
CA LEU A 258 -1.44 25.93 26.95
C LEU A 258 -1.45 27.44 27.29
N GLU A 259 -2.39 27.92 28.11
CA GLU A 259 -2.37 29.30 28.59
C GLU A 259 -1.31 29.45 29.70
N LEU A 260 -0.61 30.62 29.72
CA LEU A 260 0.50 30.87 30.65
C LEU A 260 0.12 30.68 32.14
N GLY A 261 -1.18 30.83 32.49
CA GLY A 261 -1.67 30.59 33.85
C GLY A 261 -1.79 29.11 34.25
N ARG A 262 -1.62 28.16 33.32
CA ARG A 262 -1.77 26.71 33.51
C ARG A 262 -0.55 25.92 33.02
N TRP A 263 0.63 26.55 33.04
CA TRP A 263 1.84 25.93 32.49
C TRP A 263 2.20 24.58 33.12
N ILE A 264 1.94 24.42 34.43
CA ILE A 264 2.20 23.14 35.15
C ILE A 264 1.37 22.00 34.53
N SER A 265 0.06 22.21 34.34
CA SER A 265 -0.81 21.18 33.73
C SER A 265 -0.41 20.89 32.29
N SER A 266 0.04 21.89 31.55
CA SER A 266 0.51 21.73 30.16
C SER A 266 1.79 20.90 30.09
N VAL A 267 2.77 21.18 30.96
CA VAL A 267 4.02 20.42 31.07
C VAL A 267 3.72 18.98 31.51
N THR A 268 2.82 18.79 32.50
CA THR A 268 2.43 17.45 32.96
C THR A 268 1.81 16.62 31.82
N ILE A 269 0.90 17.20 31.03
CA ILE A 269 0.29 16.50 29.89
C ILE A 269 1.37 16.08 28.89
N VAL A 270 2.27 16.99 28.51
CA VAL A 270 3.35 16.70 27.58
C VAL A 270 4.26 15.58 28.10
N VAL A 271 4.68 15.65 29.36
CA VAL A 271 5.55 14.63 29.99
C VAL A 271 4.86 13.27 30.04
N VAL A 272 3.58 13.22 30.42
CA VAL A 272 2.80 11.96 30.45
C VAL A 272 2.65 11.39 29.03
N CYS A 273 2.39 12.22 28.03
CA CYS A 273 2.29 11.75 26.65
C CYS A 273 3.61 11.24 26.09
N ILE A 274 4.73 11.88 26.43
CA ILE A 274 6.08 11.38 26.05
C ILE A 274 6.33 10.03 26.75
N ALA A 275 6.04 9.92 28.02
CA ALA A 275 6.22 8.68 28.77
C ALA A 275 5.37 7.54 28.23
N LEU A 276 4.09 7.81 27.88
CA LEU A 276 3.20 6.84 27.24
C LEU A 276 3.65 6.46 25.83
N ALA A 277 4.16 7.41 25.03
CA ALA A 277 4.70 7.14 23.70
C ALA A 277 5.95 6.25 23.78
N ILE A 278 6.90 6.57 24.65
CA ILE A 278 8.10 5.75 24.88
C ILE A 278 7.72 4.38 25.44
N GLY A 279 6.87 4.33 26.47
CA GLY A 279 6.40 3.08 27.06
C GLY A 279 5.66 2.20 26.06
N GLY A 280 4.82 2.79 25.19
CA GLY A 280 4.15 2.09 24.11
C GLY A 280 5.13 1.52 23.07
N CYS A 281 6.14 2.30 22.68
CA CYS A 281 7.18 1.85 21.76
C CYS A 281 8.02 0.69 22.32
N LEU A 282 8.26 0.67 23.64
CA LEU A 282 9.00 -0.40 24.31
C LEU A 282 8.14 -1.66 24.54
N ALA A 283 6.82 -1.49 24.71
CA ALA A 283 5.88 -2.59 24.96
C ALA A 283 5.42 -3.30 23.69
N VAL A 284 5.41 -2.62 22.55
CA VAL A 284 5.06 -3.20 21.25
C VAL A 284 6.29 -3.91 20.70
N GLY A 285 6.16 -5.22 20.43
CA GLY A 285 7.21 -6.04 19.82
C GLY A 285 7.76 -5.43 18.55
N GLN A 286 9.00 -5.79 18.23
CA GLN A 286 9.69 -5.21 17.06
C GLN A 286 9.11 -5.71 15.73
N ASP A 287 8.42 -6.85 15.74
CA ASP A 287 7.85 -7.46 14.54
C ASP A 287 6.60 -6.73 14.08
N ARG A 288 6.67 -6.19 12.88
CA ARG A 288 5.58 -5.46 12.26
C ARG A 288 4.89 -6.35 11.24
N THR A 289 3.59 -6.53 11.37
CA THR A 289 2.78 -7.16 10.32
C THR A 289 2.68 -6.22 9.12
N ILE A 290 3.12 -6.66 7.97
CA ILE A 290 3.05 -5.94 6.70
C ILE A 290 1.98 -6.61 5.85
N LEU A 291 1.15 -5.79 5.20
CA LEU A 291 0.09 -6.32 4.37
C LEU A 291 0.63 -7.07 3.13
N ARG A 292 1.82 -6.69 2.66
CA ARG A 292 2.50 -7.32 1.51
C ARG A 292 2.70 -8.81 1.72
N ASP A 293 3.20 -9.23 2.89
CA ASP A 293 3.52 -10.63 3.19
C ASP A 293 2.29 -11.55 3.12
N HIS A 294 1.09 -10.96 3.23
CA HIS A 294 -0.19 -11.68 3.15
C HIS A 294 -0.87 -11.57 1.78
N TYR A 295 -0.42 -10.62 0.95
CA TYR A 295 -1.09 -10.33 -0.33
C TYR A 295 -0.45 -11.06 -1.51
N ASP A 296 0.87 -11.14 -1.54
CA ASP A 296 1.62 -11.79 -2.62
C ASP A 296 2.69 -12.69 -1.98
N PRO A 297 2.30 -13.90 -1.56
CA PRO A 297 3.26 -14.84 -1.01
C PRO A 297 4.32 -15.18 -2.06
N PRO A 298 5.55 -15.51 -1.65
CA PRO A 298 6.60 -15.92 -2.58
C PRO A 298 6.13 -17.11 -3.43
N LEU A 299 6.67 -17.19 -4.66
CA LEU A 299 6.33 -18.27 -5.58
C LEU A 299 6.64 -19.62 -4.93
N SER A 300 5.71 -20.59 -5.08
CA SER A 300 5.92 -21.94 -4.60
C SER A 300 6.93 -22.67 -5.48
N PRO A 301 8.02 -23.20 -4.94
CA PRO A 301 9.01 -23.95 -5.72
C PRO A 301 8.44 -25.24 -6.32
N TYR A 302 7.33 -25.74 -5.78
CA TYR A 302 6.67 -26.97 -6.28
C TYR A 302 5.90 -26.76 -7.59
N ASP A 303 5.70 -25.53 -8.01
CA ASP A 303 5.05 -25.21 -9.28
C ASP A 303 6.01 -25.41 -10.47
N TYR A 304 7.31 -25.65 -10.20
CA TYR A 304 8.35 -25.78 -11.20
C TYR A 304 9.07 -27.13 -11.04
N THR A 305 9.38 -27.76 -12.18
CA THR A 305 10.22 -28.95 -12.20
C THR A 305 11.65 -28.63 -11.79
N SER A 306 12.38 -29.62 -11.22
CA SER A 306 13.79 -29.45 -10.86
C SER A 306 14.57 -28.87 -12.05
N PRO A 307 15.20 -27.71 -11.89
CA PRO A 307 15.97 -27.08 -12.97
C PRO A 307 17.14 -27.94 -13.44
N LEU A 308 17.80 -28.64 -12.49
CA LEU A 308 18.94 -29.48 -12.78
C LEU A 308 18.56 -30.67 -13.69
N SER A 309 17.36 -31.23 -13.50
CA SER A 309 16.86 -32.31 -14.38
C SER A 309 16.65 -31.86 -15.83
N GLY A 310 16.47 -30.55 -16.06
CA GLY A 310 16.35 -29.95 -17.38
C GLY A 310 17.68 -29.77 -18.12
N MET A 311 18.82 -29.79 -17.41
CA MET A 311 20.14 -29.48 -17.99
C MET A 311 20.48 -30.31 -19.22
N ARG A 312 20.25 -31.60 -19.15
CA ARG A 312 20.58 -32.51 -20.24
C ARG A 312 19.79 -32.22 -21.54
N SER A 313 18.61 -31.64 -21.46
CA SER A 313 17.84 -31.30 -22.65
C SER A 313 18.51 -30.20 -23.48
N TYR A 314 19.18 -29.23 -22.85
CA TYR A 314 19.96 -28.19 -23.54
C TYR A 314 21.13 -28.78 -24.29
N ILE A 315 21.90 -29.66 -23.62
CA ILE A 315 23.08 -30.30 -24.20
C ILE A 315 22.67 -31.24 -25.33
N LYS A 316 21.55 -31.99 -25.18
CA LYS A 316 21.12 -32.98 -26.18
C LYS A 316 20.49 -32.31 -27.43
N ASN A 317 19.67 -31.29 -27.23
CA ASN A 317 18.82 -30.73 -28.28
C ASN A 317 19.38 -29.46 -28.92
N SER A 318 20.24 -28.72 -28.19
CA SER A 318 20.69 -27.40 -28.57
C SER A 318 22.18 -27.18 -28.27
N LYS A 319 23.00 -28.27 -28.37
CA LYS A 319 24.43 -28.22 -28.02
C LYS A 319 25.17 -27.03 -28.67
N ASP A 320 24.96 -26.88 -29.98
CA ASP A 320 25.66 -25.90 -30.80
C ASP A 320 24.77 -24.67 -31.11
N ASP A 321 23.48 -24.65 -30.64
CA ASP A 321 22.57 -23.53 -30.85
C ASP A 321 22.90 -22.41 -29.87
N MET A 322 22.89 -21.17 -30.38
CA MET A 322 23.01 -19.99 -29.53
C MET A 322 21.73 -19.82 -28.71
N LEU A 323 21.81 -19.98 -27.41
CA LEU A 323 20.71 -19.85 -26.49
C LEU A 323 20.57 -18.45 -25.90
N LEU A 324 21.71 -17.78 -25.67
CA LEU A 324 21.75 -16.49 -25.01
C LEU A 324 22.92 -15.65 -25.54
N THR A 325 22.62 -14.39 -25.92
CA THR A 325 23.62 -13.39 -26.29
C THR A 325 23.67 -12.33 -25.20
N VAL A 326 24.87 -12.04 -24.68
CA VAL A 326 25.04 -11.03 -23.63
C VAL A 326 26.06 -9.99 -24.03
N GLU A 327 25.67 -8.73 -24.05
CA GLU A 327 26.52 -7.60 -24.32
C GLU A 327 27.06 -6.98 -23.02
N ASN A 328 28.34 -6.60 -23.03
CA ASN A 328 29.05 -5.91 -21.95
C ASN A 328 29.11 -6.67 -20.61
N LEU A 329 29.01 -7.99 -20.63
CA LEU A 329 29.26 -8.81 -19.46
C LEU A 329 30.77 -8.86 -19.16
N PRO A 330 31.22 -8.73 -17.91
CA PRO A 330 32.65 -8.89 -17.56
C PRO A 330 33.18 -10.26 -17.98
N ALA A 331 34.34 -10.28 -18.60
CA ALA A 331 34.94 -11.50 -19.15
C ALA A 331 35.14 -12.61 -18.06
N GLY A 332 34.75 -13.83 -18.40
CA GLY A 332 34.81 -14.98 -17.48
C GLY A 332 33.71 -15.04 -16.44
N SER A 333 32.70 -14.19 -16.54
CA SER A 333 31.57 -14.23 -15.62
C SER A 333 30.57 -15.32 -15.97
N SER A 334 30.03 -15.99 -14.94
CA SER A 334 28.91 -16.93 -15.05
C SER A 334 27.56 -16.22 -15.09
N VAL A 335 26.60 -16.84 -15.76
CA VAL A 335 25.20 -16.42 -15.77
C VAL A 335 24.37 -17.49 -15.11
N ARG A 336 23.64 -17.15 -14.04
CA ARG A 336 22.80 -18.10 -13.30
C ARG A 336 21.45 -18.27 -13.96
N LEU A 337 20.93 -19.47 -13.93
CA LEU A 337 19.52 -19.80 -14.20
C LEU A 337 18.81 -20.07 -12.88
N ALA A 338 19.22 -21.11 -12.15
CA ALA A 338 18.56 -21.55 -10.93
C ALA A 338 19.54 -21.92 -9.83
N VAL A 339 19.10 -21.77 -8.59
CA VAL A 339 19.85 -22.17 -7.40
C VAL A 339 18.99 -23.11 -6.57
N MET A 340 19.51 -24.28 -6.24
CA MET A 340 18.80 -25.36 -5.56
C MET A 340 19.52 -25.70 -4.26
N ASP A 341 18.80 -25.72 -3.16
CA ASP A 341 19.36 -25.98 -1.83
C ASP A 341 18.69 -27.15 -1.09
N ARG A 342 17.70 -27.83 -1.68
CA ARG A 342 17.04 -28.99 -1.14
C ARG A 342 17.29 -30.23 -1.99
N PHE A 343 17.68 -31.32 -1.37
CA PHE A 343 17.79 -32.62 -1.97
C PHE A 343 16.81 -33.58 -1.30
N ASP A 344 15.92 -34.23 -2.07
CA ASP A 344 14.84 -35.11 -1.61
C ASP A 344 15.15 -36.60 -1.83
N GLY A 345 16.41 -36.93 -2.08
CA GLY A 345 16.84 -38.27 -2.45
C GLY A 345 16.81 -38.55 -3.95
N ASN A 346 15.98 -37.87 -4.70
CA ASN A 346 15.83 -38.08 -6.15
C ASN A 346 16.37 -36.89 -6.97
N VAL A 347 16.07 -35.67 -6.53
CA VAL A 347 16.44 -34.47 -7.27
C VAL A 347 16.84 -33.32 -6.34
N TRP A 348 17.66 -32.43 -6.85
CA TRP A 348 17.85 -31.09 -6.27
C TRP A 348 16.72 -30.19 -6.71
N ASN A 349 16.14 -29.47 -5.76
CA ASN A 349 15.11 -28.46 -5.99
C ASN A 349 15.25 -27.28 -5.02
N LEU A 350 14.38 -26.30 -5.14
CA LEU A 350 14.31 -25.22 -4.18
C LEU A 350 13.68 -25.72 -2.87
N SER A 351 14.10 -25.15 -1.74
CA SER A 351 13.44 -25.42 -0.46
C SER A 351 12.10 -24.69 -0.38
N ASP A 352 11.19 -25.22 0.44
CA ASP A 352 9.94 -24.53 0.79
C ASP A 352 10.23 -23.41 1.80
N SER A 353 9.43 -22.36 1.78
CA SER A 353 9.47 -21.25 2.73
C SER A 353 9.34 -21.68 4.21
N THR A 354 8.83 -22.88 4.46
CA THR A 354 8.75 -23.50 5.79
C THR A 354 10.07 -24.12 6.25
N MET A 355 10.99 -24.43 5.33
CA MET A 355 12.25 -25.11 5.62
C MET A 355 13.46 -24.17 5.61
N SER A 356 13.51 -23.26 4.65
CA SER A 356 14.57 -22.27 4.47
C SER A 356 13.98 -21.05 3.78
N SER A 357 14.34 -19.87 4.24
CA SER A 357 13.89 -18.62 3.63
C SER A 357 14.66 -18.28 2.36
N ASP A 358 15.85 -18.88 2.13
CA ASP A 358 16.79 -18.35 1.15
C ASP A 358 16.41 -18.69 -0.30
N SER A 359 16.17 -19.97 -0.63
CA SER A 359 15.97 -20.38 -2.03
C SER A 359 14.54 -20.18 -2.54
N SER A 360 13.56 -20.12 -1.66
CA SER A 360 12.14 -19.92 -2.03
C SER A 360 11.69 -18.47 -2.03
N ASN A 361 12.55 -17.53 -1.68
CA ASN A 361 12.20 -16.13 -1.45
C ASN A 361 12.19 -15.32 -2.76
N TYR A 362 11.41 -15.77 -3.75
CA TYR A 362 11.19 -15.03 -4.99
C TYR A 362 10.08 -14.04 -4.84
N HIS A 363 10.43 -12.77 -4.87
CA HIS A 363 9.47 -11.68 -4.83
C HIS A 363 9.45 -10.91 -6.14
N ARG A 364 8.31 -10.35 -6.44
CA ARG A 364 8.18 -9.39 -7.51
C ARG A 364 9.00 -8.16 -7.14
N VAL A 365 9.89 -7.72 -8.00
CA VAL A 365 10.75 -6.56 -7.77
C VAL A 365 10.42 -5.42 -8.71
N GLY A 366 10.68 -4.20 -8.26
CA GLY A 366 10.52 -3.00 -9.07
C GLY A 366 11.72 -2.74 -9.98
N THR A 367 11.87 -1.48 -10.39
CA THR A 367 13.01 -1.03 -11.20
C THR A 367 14.32 -0.95 -10.42
N SER A 368 14.28 -1.05 -9.10
CA SER A 368 15.46 -0.99 -8.23
C SER A 368 15.42 -2.16 -7.26
N ILE A 369 16.52 -2.87 -7.14
CA ILE A 369 16.73 -4.02 -6.24
C ILE A 369 17.82 -3.64 -5.25
N THR A 370 17.52 -3.79 -3.96
CA THR A 370 18.53 -3.58 -2.92
C THR A 370 19.46 -4.78 -2.89
N ASN A 371 20.76 -4.55 -3.05
CA ASN A 371 21.74 -5.57 -2.78
C ASN A 371 22.88 -5.00 -1.93
N ASN A 372 23.48 -5.85 -1.11
CA ASN A 372 24.62 -5.52 -0.24
C ASN A 372 25.93 -6.15 -0.75
N ALA A 373 25.94 -6.61 -2.01
CA ALA A 373 27.12 -7.26 -2.58
C ALA A 373 28.25 -6.23 -2.79
N GLU A 374 29.45 -6.63 -2.43
CA GLU A 374 30.67 -5.86 -2.70
C GLU A 374 31.36 -6.41 -3.95
N GLY A 375 31.74 -5.55 -4.89
CA GLY A 375 32.37 -5.99 -6.13
C GLY A 375 32.40 -4.92 -7.22
N LYS A 376 32.55 -5.36 -8.45
CA LYS A 376 32.59 -4.48 -9.63
C LYS A 376 31.19 -4.27 -10.19
N LYS A 377 30.79 -3.02 -10.36
CA LYS A 377 29.56 -2.67 -11.06
C LYS A 377 29.66 -3.03 -12.54
N PHE A 378 28.59 -3.53 -13.10
CA PHE A 378 28.45 -3.81 -14.53
C PHE A 378 27.05 -3.42 -15.01
N THR A 379 26.94 -3.25 -16.31
CA THR A 379 25.66 -3.12 -17.01
C THR A 379 25.74 -3.97 -18.27
N ALA A 380 24.90 -4.99 -18.36
CA ALA A 380 24.90 -5.94 -19.46
C ALA A 380 23.51 -6.05 -20.06
N THR A 381 23.44 -6.24 -21.38
CA THR A 381 22.17 -6.46 -22.10
C THR A 381 22.10 -7.91 -22.51
N PHE A 382 21.00 -8.55 -22.13
CA PHE A 382 20.70 -9.95 -22.39
C PHE A 382 19.68 -10.06 -23.51
N THR A 383 19.93 -10.91 -24.47
CA THR A 383 18.99 -11.27 -25.54
C THR A 383 18.81 -12.78 -25.57
N VAL A 384 17.59 -13.21 -25.32
CA VAL A 384 17.22 -14.62 -25.36
C VAL A 384 17.05 -15.04 -26.82
N ASN A 385 17.77 -16.10 -27.23
CA ASN A 385 17.73 -16.64 -28.57
C ASN A 385 16.81 -17.87 -28.66
N LYS A 386 16.65 -18.39 -29.87
CA LYS A 386 15.86 -19.58 -30.13
C LYS A 386 16.43 -20.79 -29.38
N GLY A 387 15.58 -21.52 -28.70
CA GLY A 387 15.97 -22.72 -27.94
C GLY A 387 15.99 -22.53 -26.43
N LEU A 388 16.09 -21.31 -25.91
CA LEU A 388 15.92 -21.02 -24.50
C LEU A 388 14.45 -20.66 -24.18
N SER A 389 13.67 -21.65 -23.78
CA SER A 389 12.27 -21.46 -23.36
C SER A 389 12.08 -22.07 -21.97
N ASP A 390 12.41 -21.32 -20.95
CA ASP A 390 12.39 -21.76 -19.55
C ASP A 390 11.68 -20.76 -18.65
N TYR A 391 11.36 -21.17 -17.44
CA TYR A 391 10.87 -20.30 -16.38
C TYR A 391 12.00 -19.50 -15.70
N TRP A 392 13.23 -19.96 -15.86
CA TRP A 392 14.41 -19.35 -15.24
C TRP A 392 14.98 -18.27 -16.17
N LEU A 393 15.00 -17.02 -15.66
CA LEU A 393 15.57 -15.91 -16.41
C LEU A 393 17.09 -15.85 -16.13
N PRO A 394 17.94 -15.85 -17.16
CA PRO A 394 19.38 -15.69 -16.98
C PRO A 394 19.74 -14.40 -16.24
N ILE A 395 20.53 -14.45 -15.17
CA ILE A 395 20.97 -13.29 -14.36
C ILE A 395 22.45 -13.45 -14.03
N ALA A 396 23.20 -12.35 -14.07
CA ALA A 396 24.60 -12.30 -13.72
C ALA A 396 24.85 -11.57 -12.40
N GLY A 397 25.72 -12.10 -11.55
CA GLY A 397 26.06 -11.46 -10.27
C GLY A 397 24.86 -11.11 -9.39
N ALA A 398 24.95 -9.99 -8.70
CA ALA A 398 23.87 -9.47 -7.85
C ALA A 398 23.21 -8.29 -8.55
N ALA A 399 21.98 -8.46 -9.04
CA ALA A 399 21.25 -7.44 -9.76
C ALA A 399 20.89 -6.25 -8.84
N SER A 400 21.08 -5.04 -9.34
CA SER A 400 20.60 -3.79 -8.71
C SER A 400 19.41 -3.22 -9.45
N SER A 401 19.27 -3.53 -10.74
CA SER A 401 18.09 -3.22 -11.54
C SER A 401 18.02 -4.13 -12.75
N VAL A 402 16.82 -4.49 -13.16
CA VAL A 402 16.55 -5.21 -14.41
C VAL A 402 15.47 -4.44 -15.16
N THR A 403 15.78 -4.02 -16.37
CA THR A 403 14.88 -3.23 -17.22
C THR A 403 14.59 -3.99 -18.50
N PHE A 404 13.32 -4.24 -18.78
CA PHE A 404 12.87 -4.89 -20.00
C PHE A 404 12.53 -3.85 -21.07
N ASP A 405 12.83 -4.14 -22.33
CA ASP A 405 12.45 -3.27 -23.46
C ASP A 405 10.93 -3.10 -23.53
N ASN A 406 10.18 -4.12 -23.12
CA ASN A 406 8.73 -4.03 -23.04
C ASN A 406 8.30 -3.96 -21.55
N SER A 407 7.73 -2.84 -21.15
CA SER A 407 7.29 -2.59 -19.77
C SER A 407 6.29 -3.62 -19.22
N LYS A 408 5.55 -4.32 -20.10
CA LYS A 408 4.63 -5.40 -19.67
C LYS A 408 5.35 -6.61 -19.08
N ASN A 409 6.61 -6.81 -19.43
CA ASN A 409 7.40 -7.96 -18.98
C ASN A 409 7.82 -7.82 -17.51
N VAL A 410 7.88 -6.61 -16.99
CA VAL A 410 8.17 -6.34 -15.58
C VAL A 410 7.13 -6.99 -14.66
N ASP A 411 5.89 -7.08 -15.10
CA ASP A 411 4.82 -7.70 -14.34
C ASP A 411 5.00 -9.22 -14.09
N SER A 412 5.86 -9.85 -14.87
CA SER A 412 6.15 -11.30 -14.78
C SER A 412 7.55 -11.58 -14.25
N PHE A 413 8.25 -10.59 -13.68
CA PHE A 413 9.61 -10.75 -13.20
C PHE A 413 9.66 -10.90 -11.69
N TYR A 414 10.23 -12.02 -11.21
CA TYR A 414 10.45 -12.32 -9.81
C TYR A 414 11.93 -12.57 -9.58
N TYR A 415 12.49 -11.97 -8.56
CA TYR A 415 13.89 -12.07 -8.22
C TYR A 415 14.08 -12.50 -6.77
N ASN A 416 15.11 -13.28 -6.53
CA ASN A 416 15.54 -13.69 -5.21
C ASN A 416 16.93 -13.10 -4.93
N SER A 417 17.00 -12.17 -3.97
CA SER A 417 18.25 -11.49 -3.60
C SER A 417 19.27 -12.39 -2.92
N ASP A 418 18.82 -13.47 -2.23
CA ASP A 418 19.68 -14.38 -1.49
C ASP A 418 20.37 -15.39 -2.41
N THR A 419 19.69 -15.79 -3.46
CA THR A 419 20.19 -16.74 -4.47
C THR A 419 20.73 -16.03 -5.71
N MET A 420 20.44 -14.75 -5.88
CA MET A 420 20.79 -13.95 -7.07
C MET A 420 20.32 -14.65 -8.35
N SER A 421 19.07 -15.11 -8.36
CA SER A 421 18.42 -15.78 -9.48
C SER A 421 17.02 -15.26 -9.69
N ALA A 422 16.48 -15.45 -10.90
CA ALA A 422 15.19 -14.91 -11.29
C ALA A 422 14.26 -15.96 -11.92
N ILE A 423 12.97 -15.80 -11.65
CA ILE A 423 11.89 -16.59 -12.28
C ILE A 423 11.05 -15.67 -13.15
N TYR A 424 10.74 -16.15 -14.33
CA TYR A 424 9.87 -15.50 -15.31
C TYR A 424 8.70 -16.45 -15.67
N PRO A 425 7.57 -16.40 -14.94
CA PRO A 425 6.45 -17.33 -15.09
C PRO A 425 5.83 -17.40 -16.50
N SER A 426 6.00 -16.32 -17.28
CA SER A 426 5.54 -16.29 -18.68
C SER A 426 6.42 -17.09 -19.64
N ARG A 427 7.48 -17.71 -19.16
CA ARG A 427 8.59 -18.36 -19.89
C ARG A 427 9.38 -17.37 -20.75
N THR A 428 10.67 -17.60 -20.81
CA THR A 428 11.56 -16.91 -21.76
C THR A 428 11.20 -17.32 -23.19
N SER A 429 11.31 -16.39 -24.10
CA SER A 429 11.02 -16.60 -25.52
C SER A 429 12.05 -15.90 -26.40
N GLU A 430 12.20 -16.38 -27.62
CA GLU A 430 13.06 -15.75 -28.61
C GLU A 430 12.74 -14.24 -28.74
N GLY A 431 13.78 -13.41 -28.70
CA GLY A 431 13.66 -11.95 -28.80
C GLY A 431 13.36 -11.23 -27.48
N LEU A 432 13.27 -11.94 -26.36
CA LEU A 432 13.17 -11.30 -25.05
C LEU A 432 14.50 -10.59 -24.74
N THR A 433 14.46 -9.27 -24.65
CA THR A 433 15.63 -8.43 -24.35
C THR A 433 15.44 -7.66 -23.04
N TYR A 434 16.46 -7.66 -22.21
CA TYR A 434 16.48 -6.89 -20.96
C TYR A 434 17.89 -6.46 -20.61
N THR A 435 18.01 -5.35 -19.91
CA THR A 435 19.27 -4.79 -19.42
C THR A 435 19.36 -4.95 -17.92
N GLU A 436 20.38 -5.64 -17.46
CA GLU A 436 20.73 -5.80 -16.06
C GLU A 436 21.83 -4.84 -15.67
N THR A 437 21.64 -4.09 -14.59
CA THR A 437 22.71 -3.39 -13.89
C THR A 437 22.90 -4.05 -12.54
N GLY A 438 24.11 -4.45 -12.23
CA GLY A 438 24.39 -5.20 -11.02
C GLY A 438 25.83 -5.05 -10.52
N ILE A 439 26.14 -5.86 -9.52
CA ILE A 439 27.46 -5.96 -8.92
C ILE A 439 27.95 -7.40 -9.12
N MET A 440 29.10 -7.55 -9.77
CA MET A 440 29.79 -8.83 -9.84
C MET A 440 30.55 -9.04 -8.54
N PRO A 441 30.16 -10.01 -7.69
CA PRO A 441 30.83 -10.26 -6.42
C PRO A 441 32.33 -10.53 -6.61
N ALA A 442 33.11 -10.10 -5.67
CA ALA A 442 34.55 -10.38 -5.67
C ALA A 442 34.80 -11.87 -5.39
N VAL A 443 35.54 -12.53 -6.26
CA VAL A 443 35.92 -13.94 -6.07
C VAL A 443 37.15 -13.98 -5.14
N PRO A 444 37.07 -14.69 -3.99
CA PRO A 444 38.22 -14.84 -3.10
C PRO A 444 39.30 -15.70 -3.76
N THR A 445 40.55 -15.44 -3.39
CA THR A 445 41.68 -16.23 -3.88
C THR A 445 41.74 -17.61 -3.19
N ASP A 446 42.36 -18.61 -3.83
CA ASP A 446 42.49 -19.96 -3.26
C ASP A 446 43.06 -19.97 -1.84
N LYS A 447 44.07 -19.13 -1.57
CA LYS A 447 44.63 -18.97 -0.22
C LYS A 447 43.67 -18.40 0.81
N GLN A 448 42.72 -17.56 0.38
CA GLN A 448 41.68 -17.03 1.24
C GLN A 448 40.62 -18.09 1.50
N ILE A 449 40.24 -18.83 0.47
CA ILE A 449 39.32 -19.96 0.58
C ILE A 449 39.84 -21.00 1.56
N THR A 450 41.08 -21.48 1.38
CA THR A 450 41.70 -22.47 2.27
C THR A 450 41.66 -22.07 3.75
N LYS A 451 41.79 -20.76 4.04
CA LYS A 451 41.78 -20.24 5.41
C LYS A 451 40.37 -19.99 5.98
N ALA A 452 39.36 -19.97 5.15
CA ALA A 452 38.02 -19.63 5.54
C ALA A 452 37.31 -20.79 6.27
N ASN A 453 36.55 -20.44 7.30
CA ASN A 453 35.67 -21.41 7.96
C ASN A 453 34.34 -21.48 7.23
N ALA A 454 33.60 -22.59 7.45
CA ALA A 454 32.21 -22.66 7.00
C ALA A 454 31.33 -21.67 7.78
N ALA A 455 30.42 -21.00 7.10
CA ALA A 455 29.43 -20.15 7.75
C ALA A 455 28.39 -21.02 8.50
N SER A 456 27.91 -20.54 9.63
CA SER A 456 26.86 -21.24 10.38
C SER A 456 25.48 -20.76 9.93
N ILE A 457 24.82 -21.54 9.07
CA ILE A 457 23.43 -21.32 8.64
C ILE A 457 22.60 -22.59 8.75
N SER A 458 21.30 -22.43 8.90
CA SER A 458 20.36 -23.55 8.83
C SER A 458 20.03 -23.84 7.36
N GLN A 459 20.15 -25.10 6.96
CA GLN A 459 19.72 -25.57 5.63
C GLN A 459 18.84 -26.82 5.76
N PRO A 460 17.99 -27.09 4.76
CA PRO A 460 17.23 -28.33 4.71
C PRO A 460 18.18 -29.55 4.75
N LYS A 461 17.85 -30.53 5.57
CA LYS A 461 18.62 -31.76 5.60
C LYS A 461 18.41 -32.50 4.28
N ALA A 462 19.51 -33.00 3.69
CA ALA A 462 19.42 -33.87 2.53
C ALA A 462 18.81 -35.23 2.93
N GLU A 463 17.87 -35.69 2.14
CA GLU A 463 17.16 -36.95 2.37
C GLU A 463 17.80 -38.06 1.56
N ASP A 464 17.75 -39.30 2.04
CA ASP A 464 18.17 -40.53 1.34
C ASP A 464 19.58 -40.49 0.71
N VAL A 465 20.55 -39.89 1.42
CA VAL A 465 21.94 -39.77 0.94
C VAL A 465 22.68 -41.11 1.05
N PRO A 466 23.34 -41.59 -0.02
CA PRO A 466 24.11 -42.82 0.03
C PRO A 466 25.29 -42.78 1.02
N ASP A 467 25.56 -43.89 1.72
CA ASP A 467 26.64 -43.98 2.70
C ASP A 467 28.06 -43.69 2.12
N CYS A 468 28.26 -43.95 0.83
CA CYS A 468 29.53 -43.69 0.15
C CYS A 468 29.88 -42.17 0.15
N VAL A 469 28.88 -41.28 0.20
CA VAL A 469 29.06 -39.82 0.22
C VAL A 469 29.82 -39.41 1.47
N ASP A 470 29.34 -39.81 2.65
CA ASP A 470 29.95 -39.45 3.93
C ASP A 470 31.35 -40.07 4.09
N LYS A 471 31.48 -41.38 3.74
CA LYS A 471 32.76 -42.10 3.80
C LYS A 471 33.83 -41.45 2.93
N LEU A 472 33.47 -41.07 1.68
CA LEU A 472 34.42 -40.44 0.76
C LEU A 472 34.71 -39.01 1.16
N ALA A 473 33.71 -38.22 1.58
CA ALA A 473 33.89 -36.88 2.05
C ALA A 473 34.87 -36.82 3.24
N THR A 474 34.62 -37.66 4.25
CA THR A 474 35.49 -37.77 5.43
C THR A 474 36.94 -38.23 5.08
N ALA A 475 37.08 -39.18 4.15
CA ALA A 475 38.36 -39.63 3.69
C ALA A 475 39.18 -38.52 2.96
N ILE A 476 38.53 -37.66 2.19
CA ILE A 476 39.15 -36.57 1.46
C ILE A 476 39.47 -35.43 2.39
N ALA A 477 38.53 -35.04 3.25
CA ALA A 477 38.67 -33.84 4.10
C ALA A 477 39.74 -34.02 5.18
N GLY A 478 40.03 -35.24 5.63
CA GLY A 478 40.87 -35.48 6.79
C GLY A 478 40.31 -34.87 8.07
N GLY A 479 40.67 -35.36 9.24
CA GLY A 479 39.99 -34.98 10.49
C GLY A 479 40.20 -33.54 11.04
N GLN A 480 40.83 -32.64 10.33
CA GLN A 480 41.19 -31.29 10.86
C GLN A 480 41.07 -30.16 9.85
N SER A 481 40.48 -30.38 8.69
CA SER A 481 40.40 -29.31 7.67
C SER A 481 39.38 -28.23 8.01
N LYS A 482 39.74 -26.98 7.76
CA LYS A 482 38.80 -25.86 7.78
C LYS A 482 37.78 -25.99 6.62
N GLY A 483 36.63 -25.35 6.77
CA GLY A 483 35.54 -25.50 5.82
C GLY A 483 35.93 -25.25 4.35
N GLY A 484 36.69 -24.18 4.07
CA GLY A 484 37.12 -23.85 2.72
C GLY A 484 38.21 -24.82 2.20
N GLU A 485 39.10 -25.30 3.06
CA GLU A 485 40.11 -26.31 2.72
C GLU A 485 39.46 -27.64 2.33
N ALA A 486 38.50 -28.11 3.10
CA ALA A 486 37.74 -29.33 2.78
C ALA A 486 36.97 -29.20 1.45
N ALA A 487 36.36 -28.05 1.21
CA ALA A 487 35.63 -27.77 -0.03
C ALA A 487 36.57 -27.81 -1.27
N GLN A 488 37.74 -27.22 -1.18
CA GLN A 488 38.76 -27.28 -2.25
C GLN A 488 39.24 -28.69 -2.48
N ALA A 489 39.60 -29.43 -1.40
CA ALA A 489 40.05 -30.84 -1.50
C ALA A 489 39.01 -31.76 -2.16
N ILE A 490 37.72 -31.60 -1.84
CA ILE A 490 36.63 -32.37 -2.48
C ILE A 490 36.55 -32.00 -3.96
N ALA A 491 36.53 -30.72 -4.32
CA ALA A 491 36.43 -30.27 -5.70
C ALA A 491 37.59 -30.79 -6.55
N GLU A 492 38.83 -30.65 -6.06
CA GLU A 492 40.02 -31.12 -6.73
C GLU A 492 40.02 -32.65 -6.88
N LYS A 493 39.67 -33.39 -5.82
CA LYS A 493 39.62 -34.84 -5.87
C LYS A 493 38.61 -35.37 -6.89
N LEU A 494 37.40 -34.80 -6.95
CA LEU A 494 36.40 -35.18 -7.93
C LEU A 494 36.87 -34.86 -9.36
N LYS A 495 37.49 -33.71 -9.56
CA LYS A 495 38.04 -33.24 -10.85
C LYS A 495 39.18 -34.13 -11.33
N GLU A 496 40.09 -34.49 -10.41
CA GLU A 496 41.28 -35.31 -10.73
C GLU A 496 40.94 -36.81 -10.93
N SER A 497 40.04 -37.34 -10.10
CA SER A 497 39.72 -38.78 -10.14
C SER A 497 38.62 -39.11 -11.11
N GLY A 498 37.78 -38.16 -11.48
CA GLY A 498 36.63 -38.33 -12.33
C GLY A 498 36.98 -38.37 -13.83
N TRP A 499 36.00 -38.87 -14.61
CA TRP A 499 35.98 -38.87 -16.05
C TRP A 499 34.74 -38.16 -16.54
N PHE A 500 34.86 -37.47 -17.66
CA PHE A 500 33.75 -36.70 -18.24
C PHE A 500 32.99 -37.56 -19.27
N SER A 501 31.64 -37.52 -19.19
CA SER A 501 30.77 -38.00 -20.25
C SER A 501 29.34 -37.49 -20.01
N HIS A 502 28.71 -36.95 -21.05
CA HIS A 502 27.28 -36.66 -21.03
C HIS A 502 26.41 -37.92 -21.22
N GLY A 503 27.01 -39.04 -21.66
CA GLY A 503 26.30 -40.30 -21.96
C GLY A 503 25.28 -40.14 -23.10
N LEU A 504 25.56 -39.27 -24.05
CA LEU A 504 24.78 -39.13 -25.26
C LEU A 504 25.23 -40.19 -26.30
N SER A 505 24.52 -40.23 -27.44
CA SER A 505 24.90 -41.14 -28.54
C SER A 505 26.30 -40.76 -29.04
N GLY A 506 27.23 -41.71 -28.94
CA GLY A 506 28.64 -41.51 -29.29
C GLY A 506 29.57 -41.22 -28.12
N ASP A 507 29.02 -40.88 -26.93
CA ASP A 507 29.82 -40.71 -25.71
C ASP A 507 30.03 -42.06 -24.96
N TYR A 508 31.01 -42.06 -24.03
CA TYR A 508 31.12 -43.15 -23.10
C TYR A 508 29.84 -43.30 -22.26
N PRO A 509 29.33 -44.54 -22.03
CA PRO A 509 28.05 -44.71 -21.35
C PRO A 509 28.02 -44.07 -19.95
N SER A 510 27.10 -43.13 -19.75
CA SER A 510 26.84 -42.50 -18.47
C SER A 510 25.33 -42.30 -18.28
N THR A 511 24.82 -42.77 -17.14
CA THR A 511 23.40 -42.68 -16.81
C THR A 511 23.04 -41.24 -16.44
N ALA A 512 21.94 -40.74 -16.94
CA ALA A 512 21.40 -39.44 -16.61
C ALA A 512 20.85 -39.39 -15.17
N GLY A 513 20.67 -38.17 -14.64
CA GLY A 513 20.11 -37.94 -13.32
C GLY A 513 21.14 -37.71 -12.24
N HIS A 514 20.69 -37.22 -11.10
CA HIS A 514 21.54 -36.81 -9.98
C HIS A 514 20.97 -37.29 -8.62
N GLY A 515 20.04 -38.26 -8.64
CA GLY A 515 19.46 -38.84 -7.42
C GLY A 515 20.43 -39.82 -6.73
N ASN A 516 20.01 -40.32 -5.57
CA ASN A 516 20.79 -41.18 -4.68
C ASN A 516 21.44 -42.37 -5.38
N TYR A 517 20.66 -43.13 -6.19
CA TYR A 517 21.16 -44.25 -6.97
C TYR A 517 22.26 -43.84 -7.94
N ARG A 518 22.12 -42.72 -8.61
CA ARG A 518 23.10 -42.23 -9.57
C ARG A 518 24.36 -41.73 -8.89
N ILE A 519 24.23 -41.07 -7.73
CA ILE A 519 25.37 -40.63 -6.91
C ILE A 519 26.13 -41.84 -6.33
N ASP A 520 25.42 -42.87 -5.89
CA ASP A 520 26.07 -44.10 -5.45
C ASP A 520 26.85 -44.78 -6.59
N GLN A 521 26.29 -44.86 -7.80
CA GLN A 521 26.99 -45.32 -8.98
C GLN A 521 28.25 -44.47 -9.29
N LEU A 522 28.18 -43.17 -9.14
CA LEU A 522 29.32 -42.28 -9.42
C LEU A 522 30.44 -42.50 -8.42
N LEU A 523 30.14 -42.53 -7.11
CA LEU A 523 31.13 -42.48 -6.05
C LEU A 523 31.59 -43.89 -5.59
N ALA A 524 30.73 -44.88 -5.62
CA ALA A 524 31.01 -46.26 -5.23
C ALA A 524 31.30 -47.20 -6.44
N GLY A 525 31.09 -46.71 -7.66
CA GLY A 525 31.34 -47.45 -8.88
C GLY A 525 32.83 -47.63 -9.18
N THR A 526 33.13 -48.46 -10.19
CA THR A 526 34.53 -48.75 -10.61
C THR A 526 35.25 -47.54 -11.23
N ALA A 527 34.50 -46.67 -11.86
CA ALA A 527 35.00 -45.45 -12.43
C ALA A 527 33.98 -44.33 -12.21
N MET A 528 34.44 -43.19 -11.75
CA MET A 528 33.60 -41.98 -11.64
C MET A 528 33.41 -41.38 -13.02
N VAL A 529 32.33 -41.73 -13.71
CA VAL A 529 32.01 -41.18 -15.03
C VAL A 529 30.72 -40.41 -14.97
N GLY A 530 30.72 -39.16 -15.38
CA GLY A 530 29.55 -38.28 -15.36
C GLY A 530 29.80 -36.91 -15.99
N ASP A 531 28.80 -36.07 -15.94
CA ASP A 531 28.92 -34.64 -16.33
C ASP A 531 28.70 -33.71 -15.13
N SER A 532 28.58 -32.43 -15.37
CA SER A 532 28.44 -31.43 -14.31
C SER A 532 27.20 -31.65 -13.43
N GLU A 533 26.13 -32.25 -13.95
CA GLU A 533 24.93 -32.60 -13.19
C GLU A 533 25.24 -33.52 -12.00
N GLN A 534 26.01 -34.59 -12.25
CA GLN A 534 26.33 -35.58 -11.23
C GLN A 534 27.44 -35.10 -10.29
N TYR A 535 28.50 -34.50 -10.81
CA TYR A 535 29.61 -34.00 -10.00
C TYR A 535 29.21 -32.88 -9.05
N ALA A 536 28.35 -31.95 -9.52
CA ALA A 536 27.83 -30.87 -8.66
C ALA A 536 26.93 -31.47 -7.55
N SER A 537 26.02 -32.39 -7.88
CA SER A 537 25.20 -33.09 -6.89
C SER A 537 26.07 -33.82 -5.85
N ALA A 538 27.04 -34.63 -6.29
CA ALA A 538 27.95 -35.35 -5.41
C ALA A 538 28.71 -34.42 -4.47
N MET A 539 29.34 -33.39 -4.99
CA MET A 539 30.09 -32.41 -4.18
C MET A 539 29.21 -31.70 -3.16
N ALA A 540 28.01 -31.28 -3.55
CA ALA A 540 27.09 -30.62 -2.63
C ALA A 540 26.65 -31.53 -1.49
N LEU A 541 26.39 -32.82 -1.76
CA LEU A 541 26.06 -33.79 -0.72
C LEU A 541 27.26 -34.09 0.17
N MET A 542 28.46 -34.24 -0.39
CA MET A 542 29.70 -34.44 0.38
C MET A 542 29.99 -33.23 1.28
N ALA A 543 29.79 -32.02 0.80
CA ALA A 543 29.92 -30.82 1.60
C ALA A 543 28.93 -30.83 2.79
N ARG A 544 27.69 -31.19 2.55
CA ARG A 544 26.65 -31.25 3.59
C ARG A 544 26.93 -32.31 4.64
N SER A 545 27.47 -33.48 4.25
CA SER A 545 27.83 -34.52 5.21
C SER A 545 28.93 -34.04 6.18
N LEU A 546 29.81 -33.15 5.74
CA LEU A 546 30.82 -32.50 6.57
C LEU A 546 30.30 -31.24 7.32
N GLY A 547 29.01 -30.94 7.22
CA GLY A 547 28.42 -29.74 7.85
C GLY A 547 28.72 -28.43 7.14
N LEU A 548 29.18 -28.46 5.89
CA LEU A 548 29.41 -27.28 5.08
C LEU A 548 28.11 -26.87 4.38
N PRO A 549 27.62 -25.64 4.57
CA PRO A 549 26.44 -25.17 3.84
C PRO A 549 26.71 -25.12 2.35
N SER A 550 25.94 -25.88 1.57
CA SER A 550 26.14 -26.00 0.13
C SER A 550 24.82 -25.90 -0.65
N ARG A 551 24.91 -25.46 -1.90
CA ARG A 551 23.81 -25.41 -2.85
C ARG A 551 24.30 -25.71 -4.27
N VAL A 552 23.43 -26.27 -5.09
CA VAL A 552 23.72 -26.52 -6.49
C VAL A 552 23.17 -25.40 -7.34
N VAL A 553 23.95 -24.92 -8.28
CA VAL A 553 23.59 -23.85 -9.21
C VAL A 553 23.62 -24.38 -10.63
N LEU A 554 22.58 -24.09 -11.39
CA LEU A 554 22.50 -24.32 -12.82
C LEU A 554 22.64 -22.98 -13.54
N GLY A 555 23.44 -22.93 -14.62
CA GLY A 555 23.60 -21.73 -15.40
C GLY A 555 24.54 -21.89 -16.58
N PHE A 556 24.98 -20.77 -17.14
CA PHE A 556 25.91 -20.72 -18.26
C PHE A 556 27.31 -20.33 -17.77
N LEU A 557 28.32 -21.05 -18.23
CA LEU A 557 29.73 -20.68 -18.07
C LEU A 557 30.37 -20.47 -19.44
N PRO A 558 31.17 -19.39 -19.62
CA PRO A 558 31.93 -19.21 -20.85
C PRO A 558 33.10 -20.22 -20.87
N LYS A 559 32.87 -21.41 -21.42
CA LYS A 559 33.80 -22.51 -21.46
C LYS A 559 34.74 -22.42 -22.67
N ASP A 560 35.96 -22.93 -22.51
CA ASP A 560 36.85 -23.27 -23.62
C ASP A 560 36.65 -24.71 -24.07
N ASP A 561 37.47 -25.19 -25.00
CA ASP A 561 37.40 -26.55 -25.53
C ASP A 561 37.66 -27.64 -24.48
N GLU A 562 38.25 -27.29 -23.35
CA GLU A 562 38.50 -28.20 -22.21
C GLU A 562 37.32 -28.18 -21.18
N GLY A 563 36.33 -27.32 -21.37
CA GLY A 563 35.25 -27.13 -20.43
C GLY A 563 35.60 -26.21 -19.22
N GLU A 564 36.77 -25.56 -19.28
CA GLU A 564 37.20 -24.63 -18.23
C GLU A 564 36.69 -23.20 -18.52
N ILE A 565 36.56 -22.37 -17.47
CA ILE A 565 36.12 -20.98 -17.61
C ILE A 565 37.14 -20.17 -18.38
N SER A 566 36.77 -19.66 -19.53
CA SER A 566 37.62 -18.86 -20.41
C SER A 566 37.21 -17.38 -20.39
N LYS A 567 38.23 -16.51 -20.22
CA LYS A 567 38.06 -15.06 -20.40
C LYS A 567 38.10 -14.65 -21.88
N ASN A 568 38.58 -15.54 -22.76
CA ASN A 568 38.77 -15.25 -24.18
C ASN A 568 37.52 -15.44 -25.06
N ARG A 569 36.43 -15.95 -24.48
CA ARG A 569 35.13 -16.12 -25.16
C ARG A 569 34.43 -14.80 -25.48
N THR A 570 35.00 -13.67 -25.02
CA THR A 570 34.42 -12.35 -25.22
C THR A 570 34.91 -11.76 -26.52
N GLU A 571 34.02 -11.53 -27.48
CA GLU A 571 34.33 -10.87 -28.75
C GLU A 571 34.05 -9.37 -28.66
N LYS A 572 34.85 -8.58 -29.39
CA LYS A 572 34.62 -7.14 -29.52
C LYS A 572 33.79 -6.85 -30.74
N GLN A 573 32.60 -6.33 -30.56
CA GLN A 573 31.71 -5.90 -31.62
C GLN A 573 31.53 -4.38 -31.55
N GLY A 574 32.35 -3.65 -32.30
CA GLY A 574 32.37 -2.19 -32.20
C GLY A 574 32.83 -1.65 -30.86
N LYS A 575 31.95 -0.98 -30.12
CA LYS A 575 32.21 -0.47 -28.76
C LYS A 575 31.84 -1.46 -27.67
N ASN A 576 31.01 -2.46 -27.98
CA ASN A 576 30.49 -3.44 -27.02
C ASN A 576 31.33 -4.71 -27.05
N THR A 577 31.36 -5.42 -25.94
CA THR A 577 31.87 -6.77 -25.84
C THR A 577 30.71 -7.73 -25.85
N VAL A 578 30.71 -8.78 -26.64
CA VAL A 578 29.62 -9.76 -26.81
C VAL A 578 30.11 -11.14 -26.42
N ILE A 579 29.29 -11.85 -25.67
CA ILE A 579 29.46 -13.27 -25.37
C ILE A 579 28.22 -14.00 -25.86
N GLU A 580 28.41 -15.07 -26.60
CA GLU A 580 27.38 -15.97 -27.06
C GLU A 580 27.50 -17.28 -26.29
N PHE A 581 26.38 -17.66 -25.63
CA PHE A 581 26.29 -18.92 -24.90
C PHE A 581 25.46 -19.93 -25.70
N THR A 582 25.99 -21.12 -25.84
CA THR A 582 25.36 -22.26 -26.49
C THR A 582 24.77 -23.25 -25.48
N GLY A 583 24.07 -24.27 -25.95
CA GLY A 583 23.62 -25.34 -25.09
C GLY A 583 24.77 -26.12 -24.39
N ASN A 584 25.96 -26.13 -25.01
CA ASN A 584 27.15 -26.72 -24.42
C ASN A 584 27.70 -25.92 -23.23
N ASP A 585 27.42 -24.64 -23.14
CA ASP A 585 27.84 -23.78 -22.04
C ASP A 585 26.94 -23.94 -20.79
N VAL A 586 25.80 -24.61 -20.91
CA VAL A 586 24.93 -24.93 -19.77
C VAL A 586 25.61 -25.95 -18.88
N THR A 587 25.75 -25.64 -17.60
CA THR A 587 26.49 -26.47 -16.66
C THR A 587 25.99 -26.28 -15.24
N ALA A 588 26.35 -27.21 -14.35
CA ALA A 588 26.07 -27.10 -12.94
C ALA A 588 27.36 -26.96 -12.13
N TRP A 589 27.29 -26.17 -11.05
CA TRP A 589 28.39 -26.00 -10.10
C TRP A 589 27.85 -25.97 -8.67
N VAL A 590 28.74 -25.96 -7.71
CA VAL A 590 28.40 -25.94 -6.28
C VAL A 590 28.82 -24.60 -5.70
N GLU A 591 27.95 -24.02 -4.87
CA GLU A 591 28.34 -22.89 -4.03
C GLU A 591 28.34 -23.35 -2.56
N ILE A 592 29.41 -22.99 -1.84
CA ILE A 592 29.57 -23.27 -0.40
C ILE A 592 29.68 -21.95 0.33
N LYS A 593 28.92 -21.79 1.41
CA LYS A 593 28.93 -20.54 2.19
C LYS A 593 30.07 -20.52 3.17
N LEU A 594 31.02 -19.61 2.94
CA LEU A 594 32.20 -19.41 3.77
C LEU A 594 32.07 -18.12 4.59
N ASP A 595 32.54 -18.17 5.82
CA ASP A 595 32.47 -17.04 6.72
C ASP A 595 33.31 -15.88 6.22
N GLY A 596 32.71 -14.67 6.18
CA GLY A 596 33.35 -13.47 5.63
C GLY A 596 33.38 -13.33 4.11
N TYR A 597 33.04 -14.39 3.35
CA TYR A 597 33.08 -14.39 1.87
C TYR A 597 31.71 -14.66 1.22
N GLY A 598 30.72 -15.13 2.00
CA GLY A 598 29.40 -15.49 1.46
C GLY A 598 29.45 -16.79 0.64
N TRP A 599 28.65 -16.87 -0.41
CA TRP A 599 28.58 -18.04 -1.30
C TRP A 599 29.71 -18.02 -2.31
N VAL A 600 30.62 -19.02 -2.22
CA VAL A 600 31.78 -19.18 -3.08
C VAL A 600 31.58 -20.37 -4.01
N ALA A 601 31.81 -20.17 -5.30
CA ALA A 601 31.62 -21.17 -6.34
C ALA A 601 32.79 -22.15 -6.41
N PHE A 602 32.48 -23.45 -6.56
CA PHE A 602 33.40 -24.55 -6.77
C PHE A 602 32.98 -25.39 -7.99
N TYR A 603 33.93 -25.79 -8.81
CA TYR A 603 33.71 -26.49 -10.06
C TYR A 603 34.32 -27.89 -10.01
N PRO A 604 33.56 -28.90 -9.55
CA PRO A 604 34.08 -30.27 -9.35
C PRO A 604 34.17 -31.11 -10.61
N THR A 605 33.65 -30.61 -11.74
CA THR A 605 33.56 -31.34 -12.99
C THR A 605 34.95 -31.56 -13.61
N PRO A 606 35.33 -32.77 -14.02
CA PRO A 606 36.53 -33.01 -14.79
C PRO A 606 36.53 -32.26 -16.13
N LYS A 607 37.72 -32.09 -16.72
CA LYS A 607 37.82 -31.51 -18.05
C LYS A 607 37.00 -32.30 -19.06
N GLU A 608 36.32 -31.64 -19.99
CA GLU A 608 35.50 -32.27 -21.00
C GLU A 608 36.33 -33.17 -21.94
N THR A 609 37.61 -32.91 -22.09
CA THR A 609 38.56 -33.71 -22.85
C THR A 609 39.00 -35.00 -22.12
N LYS A 610 38.70 -35.13 -20.81
CA LYS A 610 39.08 -36.30 -20.02
C LYS A 610 38.01 -37.39 -20.10
N VAL A 611 37.91 -38.01 -21.24
CA VAL A 611 36.92 -39.11 -21.54
C VAL A 611 37.57 -40.45 -21.28
N PRO A 612 36.86 -41.46 -20.74
CA PRO A 612 37.37 -42.83 -20.61
C PRO A 612 37.73 -43.41 -22.00
N ASP A 613 38.86 -44.08 -22.11
CA ASP A 613 39.22 -44.85 -23.33
C ASP A 613 38.38 -46.11 -23.36
N GLU A 614 37.72 -46.41 -24.50
CA GLU A 614 36.93 -47.63 -24.69
C GLU A 614 37.74 -48.91 -24.51
N ASN A 615 39.09 -48.86 -24.68
CA ASN A 615 39.98 -49.98 -24.51
C ASN A 615 40.53 -50.11 -23.09
N GLN A 616 40.27 -49.20 -22.18
CA GLN A 616 40.63 -49.38 -20.78
C GLN A 616 39.63 -50.34 -20.13
N ASN A 617 40.08 -51.53 -19.88
CA ASN A 617 39.35 -52.54 -19.10
C ASN A 617 39.19 -52.04 -17.67
N LEU A 618 38.14 -51.25 -17.45
CA LEU A 618 37.70 -50.76 -16.14
C LEU A 618 37.04 -51.89 -15.38
N THR A 619 37.73 -53.04 -15.29
CA THR A 619 37.29 -54.16 -14.48
C THR A 619 37.48 -53.82 -13.00
N PRO A 620 36.41 -53.96 -12.20
CA PRO A 620 36.52 -53.71 -10.76
C PRO A 620 37.55 -54.71 -10.17
N PRO A 621 38.43 -54.24 -9.26
CA PRO A 621 39.36 -55.13 -8.60
C PRO A 621 38.71 -56.22 -7.73
N ASN A 622 37.43 -56.19 -7.55
CA ASN A 622 36.68 -57.23 -6.84
C ASN A 622 35.23 -57.29 -7.33
N PRO A 623 34.80 -58.24 -8.17
CA PRO A 623 33.43 -58.41 -8.53
C PRO A 623 32.65 -58.92 -7.30
N GLN A 624 32.18 -57.99 -6.48
CA GLN A 624 31.14 -58.35 -5.54
C GLN A 624 29.92 -58.77 -6.37
N ALA A 625 29.51 -60.02 -6.23
CA ALA A 625 28.28 -60.49 -6.83
C ALA A 625 27.16 -59.57 -6.42
N LEU A 626 26.70 -58.73 -7.35
CA LEU A 626 25.48 -57.98 -7.21
C LEU A 626 24.34 -58.97 -7.09
N VAL A 627 24.07 -59.43 -5.87
CA VAL A 627 22.78 -60.06 -5.57
C VAL A 627 21.77 -58.95 -5.83
N ARG A 628 21.15 -58.97 -7.01
CA ARG A 628 19.94 -58.20 -7.26
C ARG A 628 18.96 -58.61 -6.17
N GLN A 629 18.84 -57.80 -5.13
CA GLN A 629 17.64 -57.88 -4.31
C GLN A 629 16.48 -57.58 -5.23
N PRO A 630 15.47 -58.45 -5.30
CA PRO A 630 14.26 -58.15 -6.02
C PRO A 630 13.75 -56.81 -5.45
N PRO A 631 13.22 -55.90 -6.29
CA PRO A 631 12.66 -54.65 -5.82
C PRO A 631 11.71 -55.00 -4.69
N VAL A 632 11.91 -54.34 -3.55
CA VAL A 632 11.01 -54.43 -2.40
C VAL A 632 9.59 -54.20 -2.95
N PRO A 633 8.66 -55.17 -2.77
CA PRO A 633 7.29 -54.94 -3.23
C PRO A 633 6.84 -53.60 -2.64
N LEU A 634 6.28 -52.76 -3.46
CA LEU A 634 5.63 -51.50 -3.02
C LEU A 634 4.52 -51.88 -2.04
N THR A 635 4.85 -51.93 -0.76
CA THR A 635 3.93 -52.32 0.32
C THR A 635 3.08 -51.17 0.82
N ASP A 636 3.38 -49.98 0.33
CA ASP A 636 2.52 -48.82 0.59
C ASP A 636 1.89 -48.38 -0.74
N PRO A 637 0.55 -48.45 -0.90
CA PRO A 637 -0.09 -47.68 -1.94
C PRO A 637 0.29 -46.23 -1.69
N LEU A 638 0.85 -45.60 -2.73
CA LEU A 638 1.04 -44.16 -2.75
C LEU A 638 -0.18 -43.52 -2.11
N ARG A 639 0.01 -42.86 -0.97
CA ARG A 639 -1.09 -42.16 -0.32
C ARG A 639 -1.63 -41.13 -1.31
N ASP A 640 -2.84 -41.40 -1.79
CA ASP A 640 -3.58 -40.46 -2.67
C ASP A 640 -3.69 -39.03 -2.09
N ASP A 641 -3.43 -38.88 -0.80
CA ASP A 641 -3.43 -37.61 -0.11
C ASP A 641 -2.31 -36.63 -0.56
N ALA A 642 -1.21 -37.16 -1.12
CA ALA A 642 -0.16 -36.30 -1.68
C ALA A 642 -0.49 -35.81 -3.10
N GLN A 643 -1.31 -36.57 -3.84
CA GLN A 643 -1.77 -36.16 -5.18
C GLN A 643 -2.95 -35.20 -5.14
N ALA A 644 -3.69 -35.15 -4.03
CA ALA A 644 -4.87 -34.29 -3.91
C ALA A 644 -4.54 -32.80 -3.70
N LYS A 645 -3.30 -32.45 -3.36
CA LYS A 645 -2.86 -31.05 -3.18
C LYS A 645 -1.98 -30.48 -4.28
N GLY A 646 -1.47 -31.30 -5.16
CA GLY A 646 -0.72 -30.87 -6.32
C GLY A 646 -1.63 -30.76 -7.54
N LYS A 647 -2.34 -29.66 -7.74
CA LYS A 647 -2.83 -29.33 -9.08
C LYS A 647 -1.62 -29.02 -9.95
N SER A 648 -0.96 -30.05 -10.47
CA SER A 648 -0.07 -29.89 -11.60
C SER A 648 -0.93 -29.50 -12.81
N SER A 649 -0.98 -28.23 -13.12
CA SER A 649 -1.62 -27.72 -14.32
C SER A 649 -0.76 -27.92 -15.58
N ILE A 650 0.14 -28.90 -15.57
CA ILE A 650 0.99 -29.25 -16.72
C ILE A 650 0.67 -30.68 -17.12
N GLY A 651 -0.42 -30.83 -17.76
CA GLY A 651 -0.85 -32.01 -18.45
C GLY A 651 -2.22 -31.73 -19.01
N GLY A 652 -2.22 -31.24 -20.23
CA GLY A 652 -3.45 -31.06 -20.98
C GLY A 652 -4.19 -32.36 -21.16
N SER A 653 -4.90 -32.84 -20.16
CA SER A 653 -6.08 -33.64 -20.38
C SER A 653 -7.22 -32.61 -20.54
N MET A 654 -7.69 -32.47 -21.75
CA MET A 654 -9.04 -31.98 -22.02
C MET A 654 -10.01 -32.93 -21.29
N ALA A 655 -10.16 -32.69 -19.98
CA ALA A 655 -11.28 -33.19 -19.23
C ALA A 655 -12.33 -32.08 -19.27
N ASP A 656 -13.43 -32.39 -19.88
CA ASP A 656 -14.73 -31.73 -19.92
C ASP A 656 -14.89 -30.73 -18.76
N GLU A 657 -14.39 -29.49 -18.93
CA GLU A 657 -14.90 -28.38 -18.16
C GLU A 657 -16.28 -28.05 -18.69
N THR A 658 -17.26 -28.48 -17.95
CA THR A 658 -18.67 -28.18 -18.18
C THR A 658 -18.84 -26.71 -18.55
N SER A 659 -19.61 -26.46 -19.60
CA SER A 659 -19.90 -25.14 -20.17
C SER A 659 -20.31 -24.05 -19.15
N ILE A 660 -20.69 -24.45 -17.95
CA ILE A 660 -21.02 -23.62 -16.80
C ILE A 660 -19.80 -22.87 -16.24
N ASN A 661 -18.60 -23.47 -16.20
CA ASN A 661 -17.40 -22.82 -15.69
C ASN A 661 -16.85 -21.75 -16.65
N LEU A 662 -16.97 -21.97 -17.94
CA LEU A 662 -16.60 -20.98 -18.97
C LEU A 662 -17.50 -19.74 -18.92
N PHE A 663 -18.81 -19.93 -18.67
CA PHE A 663 -19.75 -18.82 -18.51
C PHE A 663 -19.37 -17.95 -17.30
N TRP A 664 -19.09 -18.55 -16.14
CA TRP A 664 -18.71 -17.80 -14.94
C TRP A 664 -17.34 -17.13 -15.06
N GLN A 665 -16.40 -17.72 -15.77
CA GLN A 665 -15.11 -17.07 -16.07
C GLN A 665 -15.27 -15.89 -17.04
N HIS A 666 -16.09 -16.02 -18.08
CA HIS A 666 -16.42 -14.91 -18.99
C HIS A 666 -17.21 -13.84 -18.28
N PHE A 667 -18.20 -14.21 -17.46
CA PHE A 667 -18.97 -13.29 -16.65
C PHE A 667 -18.07 -12.57 -15.64
N GLY A 668 -17.18 -13.27 -14.96
CA GLY A 668 -16.18 -12.69 -14.04
C GLY A 668 -15.26 -11.69 -14.74
N ARG A 669 -14.79 -11.98 -15.94
CA ARG A 669 -13.96 -11.06 -16.74
C ARG A 669 -14.74 -9.82 -17.19
N ILE A 670 -15.99 -9.98 -17.62
CA ILE A 670 -16.85 -8.87 -18.01
C ILE A 670 -17.25 -8.05 -16.78
N ALA A 671 -17.64 -8.70 -15.69
CA ALA A 671 -17.97 -8.04 -14.42
C ALA A 671 -16.78 -7.24 -13.86
N ARG A 672 -15.57 -7.79 -13.94
CA ARG A 672 -14.34 -7.07 -13.56
C ARG A 672 -14.09 -5.85 -14.47
N LYS A 673 -14.26 -5.99 -15.78
CA LYS A 673 -14.15 -4.84 -16.71
C LYS A 673 -15.19 -3.78 -16.39
N VAL A 674 -16.46 -4.16 -16.20
CA VAL A 674 -17.55 -3.24 -15.83
C VAL A 674 -17.31 -2.61 -14.46
N ALA A 675 -16.78 -3.35 -13.49
CA ALA A 675 -16.44 -2.81 -12.18
C ALA A 675 -15.30 -1.79 -12.27
N VAL A 676 -14.23 -2.09 -13.02
CA VAL A 676 -13.05 -1.22 -13.16
C VAL A 676 -13.36 0.01 -14.02
N TYR A 677 -13.94 -0.16 -15.20
CA TYR A 677 -14.25 0.96 -16.09
C TYR A 677 -15.47 1.75 -15.65
N GLY A 678 -16.42 1.10 -14.96
CA GLY A 678 -17.59 1.74 -14.36
C GLY A 678 -17.32 2.35 -12.98
N SER A 679 -16.11 2.19 -12.42
CA SER A 679 -15.80 2.66 -11.07
C SER A 679 -16.00 4.18 -10.86
N PRO A 680 -15.83 5.09 -11.84
CA PRO A 680 -16.20 6.50 -11.67
C PRO A 680 -17.71 6.68 -11.41
N LEU A 681 -18.52 5.90 -12.12
CA LEU A 681 -19.98 5.95 -11.95
C LEU A 681 -20.39 5.35 -10.60
N TRP A 682 -19.80 4.22 -10.22
CA TRP A 682 -20.09 3.58 -8.94
C TRP A 682 -19.65 4.44 -7.75
N THR A 683 -18.49 5.07 -7.80
CA THR A 683 -18.03 6.00 -6.74
C THR A 683 -18.95 7.20 -6.64
N LEU A 684 -19.40 7.78 -7.76
CA LEU A 684 -20.38 8.87 -7.75
C LEU A 684 -21.70 8.43 -7.13
N LEU A 685 -22.21 7.25 -7.49
CA LEU A 685 -23.45 6.69 -6.93
C LEU A 685 -23.33 6.40 -5.42
N ILE A 686 -22.18 5.87 -4.98
CA ILE A 686 -21.89 5.62 -3.57
C ILE A 686 -21.84 6.93 -2.79
N VAL A 687 -21.17 7.95 -3.30
CA VAL A 687 -21.09 9.29 -2.67
C VAL A 687 -22.48 9.90 -2.58
N CYS A 688 -23.25 9.88 -3.67
CA CYS A 688 -24.63 10.38 -3.65
C CYS A 688 -25.52 9.59 -2.67
N GLY A 689 -25.38 8.27 -2.63
CA GLY A 689 -26.09 7.40 -1.69
C GLY A 689 -25.73 7.70 -0.23
N LEU A 690 -24.43 7.91 0.06
CA LEU A 690 -23.96 8.28 1.38
C LEU A 690 -24.52 9.64 1.84
N LEU A 691 -24.52 10.63 0.95
CA LEU A 691 -25.08 11.95 1.26
C LEU A 691 -26.58 11.87 1.56
N LEU A 692 -27.33 11.09 0.79
CA LEU A 692 -28.75 10.85 1.04
C LEU A 692 -28.98 10.09 2.35
N ALA A 693 -28.16 9.09 2.66
CA ALA A 693 -28.23 8.33 3.90
C ALA A 693 -27.94 9.22 5.13
N ILE A 694 -26.92 10.06 5.08
CA ILE A 694 -26.59 11.02 6.15
C ILE A 694 -27.80 11.95 6.41
N LYS A 695 -28.41 12.46 5.35
CA LYS A 695 -29.63 13.30 5.46
C LYS A 695 -30.81 12.55 6.08
N ALA A 696 -31.04 11.32 5.63
CA ALA A 696 -32.13 10.49 6.15
C ALA A 696 -31.92 10.16 7.65
N ILE A 697 -30.67 9.81 8.03
CA ILE A 697 -30.30 9.54 9.43
C ILE A 697 -30.46 10.81 10.28
N ALA A 698 -29.98 11.96 9.81
CA ALA A 698 -30.12 13.23 10.53
C ALA A 698 -31.59 13.59 10.76
N LEU A 699 -32.43 13.42 9.72
CA LEU A 699 -33.86 13.68 9.81
C LEU A 699 -34.59 12.68 10.73
N ALA A 700 -34.26 11.41 10.63
CA ALA A 700 -34.83 10.37 11.49
C ALA A 700 -34.41 10.60 12.98
N ARG A 701 -33.18 11.02 13.21
CA ARG A 701 -32.69 11.33 14.55
C ARG A 701 -33.39 12.56 15.14
N SER A 702 -33.58 13.63 14.36
CA SER A 702 -34.28 14.83 14.80
C SER A 702 -35.78 14.61 15.08
N ARG A 703 -36.41 13.63 14.40
CA ARG A 703 -37.77 13.19 14.66
C ARG A 703 -37.93 12.39 15.96
N LYS A 704 -36.91 11.55 16.31
CA LYS A 704 -37.03 10.58 17.42
C LYS A 704 -36.40 11.07 18.74
N HIS A 705 -35.43 11.98 18.72
CA HIS A 705 -34.68 12.35 19.91
C HIS A 705 -34.85 13.83 20.28
N GLY A 706 -35.01 14.09 21.56
CA GLY A 706 -35.21 15.41 22.15
C GLY A 706 -36.59 15.57 22.80
N SER A 707 -36.79 16.69 23.52
CA SER A 707 -38.11 17.03 24.08
C SER A 707 -39.15 17.28 22.96
N ALA A 708 -40.45 17.14 23.26
CA ALA A 708 -41.51 17.37 22.30
C ALA A 708 -41.41 18.75 21.62
N GLN A 709 -41.07 19.78 22.37
CA GLN A 709 -40.80 21.13 21.86
C GLN A 709 -39.60 21.21 20.91
N GLN A 710 -38.48 20.54 21.24
CA GLN A 710 -37.32 20.46 20.39
C GLN A 710 -37.58 19.71 19.10
N ARG A 711 -38.38 18.68 19.13
CA ARG A 711 -38.77 17.89 17.96
C ARG A 711 -39.68 18.67 17.00
N VAL A 712 -40.66 19.42 17.54
CA VAL A 712 -41.49 20.32 16.71
C VAL A 712 -40.63 21.45 16.08
N ALA A 713 -39.75 22.07 16.85
CA ALA A 713 -38.82 23.09 16.34
C ALA A 713 -37.92 22.53 15.23
N ALA A 714 -37.40 21.31 15.40
CA ALA A 714 -36.58 20.60 14.40
C ALA A 714 -37.38 20.28 13.12
N GLY A 715 -38.69 19.98 13.25
CA GLY A 715 -39.57 19.80 12.11
C GLY A 715 -39.61 21.06 11.22
N TRP A 716 -39.86 22.21 11.78
CA TRP A 716 -39.82 23.48 11.04
C TRP A 716 -38.46 23.76 10.45
N GLN A 717 -37.39 23.60 11.24
CA GLN A 717 -36.03 23.78 10.77
C GLN A 717 -35.71 22.90 9.55
N SER A 718 -36.31 21.71 9.46
CA SER A 718 -36.13 20.80 8.32
C SER A 718 -36.74 21.34 7.03
N VAL A 719 -37.88 22.09 7.13
CA VAL A 719 -38.48 22.78 5.98
C VAL A 719 -37.68 23.99 5.58
N ALA A 720 -37.27 24.82 6.53
CA ALA A 720 -36.43 25.98 6.29
C ALA A 720 -35.08 25.61 5.70
N ALA A 721 -34.46 24.51 6.17
CA ALA A 721 -33.23 23.96 5.59
C ALA A 721 -33.42 23.50 4.15
N LEU A 722 -34.51 22.80 3.85
CA LEU A 722 -34.83 22.37 2.50
C LEU A 722 -35.01 23.56 1.55
N ALA A 723 -35.70 24.61 2.00
CA ALA A 723 -35.86 25.83 1.23
C ALA A 723 -34.52 26.54 0.95
N ARG A 724 -33.64 26.68 1.94
CA ARG A 724 -32.27 27.19 1.76
C ARG A 724 -31.43 26.31 0.84
N GLN A 725 -31.56 25.02 0.94
CA GLN A 725 -30.86 24.03 0.07
C GLN A 725 -31.31 24.13 -1.39
N SER A 726 -32.56 24.55 -1.61
CA SER A 726 -33.09 24.82 -2.96
C SER A 726 -32.62 26.18 -3.53
N GLY A 727 -31.94 26.99 -2.71
CA GLY A 727 -31.38 28.29 -3.14
C GLY A 727 -32.28 29.48 -2.82
N LEU A 728 -33.27 29.32 -1.93
CA LEU A 728 -34.11 30.42 -1.47
C LEU A 728 -33.42 31.19 -0.34
N ASP A 729 -33.51 32.52 -0.35
CA ASP A 729 -33.07 33.37 0.76
C ASP A 729 -34.24 33.58 1.72
N ILE A 730 -34.23 32.84 2.82
CA ILE A 730 -35.26 32.90 3.86
C ILE A 730 -34.65 33.42 5.16
N GLN A 731 -35.22 34.51 5.66
CA GLN A 731 -34.80 35.21 6.88
C GLN A 731 -36.03 35.61 7.70
N GLY A 732 -35.83 35.94 8.96
CA GLY A 732 -36.90 36.44 9.83
C GLY A 732 -37.52 35.35 10.70
N THR A 733 -38.69 35.66 11.25
CA THR A 733 -39.52 34.75 12.08
C THR A 733 -40.10 33.60 11.27
N ARG A 734 -40.56 32.53 11.92
CA ARG A 734 -41.11 31.34 11.23
C ARG A 734 -42.27 31.73 10.32
N SER A 735 -43.09 32.65 10.72
CA SER A 735 -44.22 33.16 9.90
C SER A 735 -43.72 33.93 8.67
N GLU A 736 -42.70 34.76 8.82
CA GLU A 736 -42.05 35.46 7.69
C GLU A 736 -41.35 34.51 6.75
N GLN A 737 -40.70 33.48 7.30
CA GLN A 737 -40.09 32.40 6.51
C GLN A 737 -41.17 31.62 5.72
N ALA A 738 -42.32 31.31 6.33
CA ALA A 738 -43.45 30.64 5.64
C ALA A 738 -43.94 31.45 4.44
N VAL A 739 -44.17 32.73 4.64
CA VAL A 739 -44.59 33.65 3.58
C VAL A 739 -43.52 33.78 2.48
N SER A 740 -42.27 33.87 2.88
CA SER A 740 -41.13 33.93 1.92
C SER A 740 -40.98 32.67 1.08
N ILE A 741 -41.14 31.49 1.68
CA ILE A 741 -41.13 30.21 0.96
C ILE A 741 -42.31 30.13 -0.01
N ALA A 742 -43.52 30.45 0.46
CA ALA A 742 -44.72 30.38 -0.34
C ALA A 742 -44.65 31.28 -1.56
N SER A 743 -44.23 32.56 -1.37
CA SER A 743 -44.15 33.55 -2.45
C SER A 743 -43.05 33.24 -3.49
N GLN A 744 -41.95 32.63 -3.10
CA GLN A 744 -40.83 32.31 -4.01
C GLN A 744 -41.06 30.98 -4.75
N MET A 745 -41.93 30.11 -4.26
CA MET A 745 -42.20 28.78 -4.83
C MET A 745 -43.56 28.64 -5.46
N ASP A 746 -44.43 29.67 -5.36
CA ASP A 746 -45.81 29.64 -5.82
C ASP A 746 -46.61 28.48 -5.20
N ILE A 747 -46.47 28.33 -3.89
CA ILE A 747 -47.09 27.28 -3.08
C ILE A 747 -48.12 27.93 -2.15
N SER A 748 -49.15 27.18 -1.77
CA SER A 748 -50.14 27.61 -0.77
C SER A 748 -49.48 28.13 0.52
N CYS A 749 -49.79 29.38 0.87
CA CYS A 749 -49.19 30.02 2.04
C CYS A 749 -49.87 29.55 3.34
N GLU A 750 -51.08 29.07 3.26
CA GLU A 750 -51.89 28.74 4.42
C GLU A 750 -51.32 27.59 5.25
N THR A 751 -50.97 26.49 4.62
CA THR A 751 -50.42 25.30 5.29
C THR A 751 -49.03 25.58 5.91
N LEU A 752 -48.17 26.30 5.18
CA LEU A 752 -46.84 26.67 5.69
C LEU A 752 -46.94 27.67 6.85
N LEU A 753 -47.89 28.60 6.79
CA LEU A 753 -48.10 29.57 7.86
C LEU A 753 -48.69 28.88 9.11
N ALA A 754 -49.61 27.93 8.92
CA ALA A 754 -50.15 27.12 10.02
C ALA A 754 -49.07 26.31 10.73
N LEU A 755 -48.18 25.67 9.98
CA LEU A 755 -47.07 24.90 10.55
C LEU A 755 -46.02 25.81 11.24
N GLY A 756 -45.76 26.99 10.69
CA GLY A 756 -44.84 27.95 11.31
C GLY A 756 -45.41 28.50 12.63
N THR A 757 -46.69 28.87 12.64
CA THR A 757 -47.38 29.38 13.85
C THR A 757 -47.55 28.30 14.91
N GLN A 758 -47.84 27.04 14.53
CA GLN A 758 -47.87 25.91 15.45
C GLN A 758 -46.49 25.69 16.10
N ALA A 759 -45.37 25.75 15.34
CA ALA A 759 -44.05 25.65 15.89
C ALA A 759 -43.71 26.83 16.84
N ASP A 760 -44.15 28.05 16.55
CA ASP A 760 -44.02 29.19 17.43
C ASP A 760 -44.85 29.02 18.72
N TYR A 761 -46.09 28.55 18.60
CA TYR A 761 -46.94 28.30 19.76
C TYR A 761 -46.29 27.24 20.69
N VAL A 762 -45.82 26.13 20.15
CA VAL A 762 -45.19 25.08 20.95
C VAL A 762 -43.89 25.56 21.59
N ALA A 763 -43.14 26.46 20.93
CA ALA A 763 -41.85 26.99 21.45
C ALA A 763 -42.08 27.99 22.57
N PHE A 764 -43.17 28.78 22.56
CA PHE A 764 -43.39 29.95 23.45
C PHE A 764 -44.53 29.78 24.44
N SER A 765 -45.45 28.81 24.28
CA SER A 765 -46.63 28.66 25.13
C SER A 765 -46.33 28.07 26.53
N GLY A 766 -45.16 27.42 26.70
CA GLY A 766 -44.81 26.71 27.92
C GLY A 766 -45.67 25.45 28.19
N ASN A 767 -46.65 25.12 27.36
CA ASN A 767 -47.52 23.99 27.52
C ASN A 767 -46.86 22.66 27.18
N THR A 768 -47.24 21.61 27.89
CA THR A 768 -46.79 20.25 27.56
C THR A 768 -47.49 19.80 26.27
N VAL A 769 -46.70 19.39 25.29
CA VAL A 769 -47.20 18.90 23.98
C VAL A 769 -47.30 17.39 24.03
N ASN A 770 -48.49 16.88 23.67
CA ASN A 770 -48.76 15.44 23.58
C ASN A 770 -47.94 14.81 22.45
N GLU A 771 -47.51 13.58 22.64
CA GLU A 771 -46.75 12.82 21.65
C GLU A 771 -47.47 12.65 20.32
N GLU A 772 -48.78 12.48 20.36
CA GLU A 772 -49.63 12.40 19.16
C GLU A 772 -49.55 13.67 18.31
N HIS A 773 -49.56 14.83 18.94
CA HIS A 773 -49.40 16.12 18.25
C HIS A 773 -48.04 16.26 17.58
N VAL A 774 -46.98 15.75 18.20
CA VAL A 774 -45.65 15.76 17.60
C VAL A 774 -45.62 14.85 16.38
N GLN A 775 -46.25 13.69 16.44
CA GLN A 775 -46.33 12.76 15.31
C GLN A 775 -47.11 13.32 14.15
N GLN A 776 -48.28 13.91 14.45
CA GLN A 776 -49.11 14.59 13.43
C GLN A 776 -48.34 15.74 12.78
N TYR A 777 -47.71 16.59 13.56
CA TYR A 777 -46.88 17.69 13.05
C TYR A 777 -45.77 17.20 12.10
N TRP A 778 -45.08 16.12 12.45
CA TRP A 778 -44.07 15.53 11.58
C TRP A 778 -44.62 14.88 10.32
N HIS A 779 -45.88 14.38 10.38
CA HIS A 779 -46.57 13.88 9.20
C HIS A 779 -46.82 15.04 8.22
N ASP A 780 -47.35 16.14 8.71
CA ASP A 780 -47.67 17.32 7.91
C ASP A 780 -46.40 17.98 7.35
N ILE A 781 -45.32 18.08 8.14
CA ILE A 781 -44.01 18.49 7.68
C ILE A 781 -43.49 17.59 6.56
N ALA A 782 -43.71 16.28 6.66
CA ALA A 782 -43.25 15.34 5.63
C ALA A 782 -44.02 15.51 4.30
N GLN A 783 -45.28 15.81 4.38
CA GLN A 783 -46.13 16.11 3.20
C GLN A 783 -45.65 17.42 2.54
N GLU A 784 -45.48 18.49 3.31
CA GLU A 784 -45.04 19.76 2.79
C GLU A 784 -43.65 19.71 2.19
N ARG A 785 -42.72 19.00 2.80
CA ARG A 785 -41.37 18.75 2.24
C ARG A 785 -41.45 18.01 0.90
N LYS A 786 -42.37 17.04 0.77
CA LYS A 786 -42.57 16.31 -0.48
C LYS A 786 -43.17 17.22 -1.56
N TYR A 787 -44.08 18.10 -1.17
CA TYR A 787 -44.69 19.06 -2.06
C TYR A 787 -43.68 20.11 -2.55
N ILE A 788 -42.87 20.69 -1.65
CA ILE A 788 -41.76 21.60 -1.95
C ILE A 788 -40.79 20.95 -2.93
N LEU A 789 -40.42 19.68 -2.72
CA LEU A 789 -39.52 18.98 -3.63
C LEU A 789 -40.14 18.74 -5.01
N LYS A 790 -41.43 18.55 -5.10
CA LYS A 790 -42.15 18.36 -6.40
C LYS A 790 -42.23 19.64 -7.21
N SER A 791 -42.43 20.79 -6.56
CA SER A 791 -42.55 22.10 -7.24
C SER A 791 -41.20 22.61 -7.81
N LEU A 792 -40.05 22.05 -7.35
CA LEU A 792 -38.74 22.46 -7.82
C LEU A 792 -38.40 21.86 -9.21
N PRO A 793 -37.78 22.62 -10.11
CA PRO A 793 -37.22 22.10 -11.35
C PRO A 793 -36.12 21.04 -11.06
N THR A 794 -35.92 20.13 -12.00
CA THR A 794 -35.09 18.93 -11.82
C THR A 794 -33.70 19.21 -11.24
N LEU A 795 -32.96 20.20 -11.75
CA LEU A 795 -31.62 20.61 -11.29
C LEU A 795 -31.65 21.13 -9.83
N ARG A 796 -32.61 21.98 -9.48
CA ARG A 796 -32.75 22.51 -8.11
C ARG A 796 -33.20 21.40 -7.15
N ARG A 797 -34.00 20.42 -7.62
CA ARG A 797 -34.44 19.26 -6.86
C ARG A 797 -33.24 18.37 -6.48
N TRP A 798 -32.34 18.09 -7.44
CA TRP A 798 -31.12 17.34 -7.18
C TRP A 798 -30.17 18.09 -6.25
N ARG A 799 -29.98 19.40 -6.46
CA ARG A 799 -29.19 20.24 -5.56
C ARG A 799 -29.74 20.21 -4.14
N ALA A 800 -31.04 20.35 -3.96
CA ALA A 800 -31.68 20.27 -2.65
C ALA A 800 -31.53 18.89 -2.01
N LYS A 801 -31.59 17.79 -2.77
CA LYS A 801 -31.39 16.45 -2.26
C LYS A 801 -29.95 16.18 -1.83
N LEU A 802 -28.96 16.64 -2.56
CA LEU A 802 -27.54 16.34 -2.32
C LEU A 802 -26.84 17.38 -1.42
N SER A 803 -27.39 18.55 -1.20
CA SER A 803 -26.80 19.56 -0.34
C SER A 803 -26.89 19.17 1.13
N LEU A 804 -25.75 19.20 1.86
CA LEU A 804 -25.66 19.00 3.31
C LEU A 804 -25.79 20.31 4.11
N ALA A 805 -26.06 21.44 3.47
CA ALA A 805 -26.21 22.70 4.16
C ALA A 805 -27.32 22.60 5.22
N ASP A 806 -27.02 23.04 6.42
CA ASP A 806 -27.91 23.05 7.59
C ASP A 806 -28.40 21.69 8.14
N VAL A 807 -27.93 20.55 7.58
CA VAL A 807 -28.32 19.21 8.06
C VAL A 807 -27.91 18.98 9.52
N PHE A 808 -26.79 19.53 9.95
CA PHE A 808 -26.27 19.37 11.31
C PHE A 808 -26.80 20.44 12.30
N HIS A 809 -27.59 21.42 11.84
CA HIS A 809 -28.20 22.45 12.68
C HIS A 809 -29.55 22.04 13.27
N PHE A 810 -30.03 20.82 13.01
CA PHE A 810 -31.25 20.28 13.62
C PHE A 810 -31.17 20.04 15.14
N ARG A 811 -29.99 20.12 15.73
CA ARG A 811 -29.83 20.15 17.18
C ARG A 811 -30.14 21.57 17.67
N GLY A 812 -31.28 21.76 18.30
CA GLY A 812 -31.63 23.00 18.95
C GLY A 812 -30.52 23.43 19.93
N LYS A 813 -29.73 24.41 19.52
CA LYS A 813 -28.93 25.18 20.44
C LYS A 813 -29.87 26.10 21.19
N HIS A 814 -29.94 25.93 22.50
CA HIS A 814 -30.38 27.01 23.38
C HIS A 814 -29.57 28.26 23.03
N GLY A 815 -30.27 29.36 22.68
CA GLY A 815 -29.71 30.70 22.64
C GLY A 815 -28.67 30.93 21.55
N GLY A 816 -29.04 30.99 20.31
CA GLY A 816 -28.23 31.49 19.21
C GLY A 816 -28.96 32.64 18.53
N SER A 817 -28.53 33.85 18.80
CA SER A 817 -29.01 35.11 18.27
C SER A 817 -29.55 35.05 16.83
N VAL A 818 -30.79 35.34 16.67
CA VAL A 818 -31.41 35.71 15.39
C VAL A 818 -30.68 36.92 14.84
N ARG A 819 -29.90 36.76 13.80
CA ARG A 819 -29.36 37.89 13.03
C ARG A 819 -30.53 38.52 12.27
N GLN A 820 -31.04 39.64 12.76
CA GLN A 820 -31.92 40.49 11.99
C GLN A 820 -31.09 41.37 11.05
N SER A 821 -31.27 41.20 9.76
CA SER A 821 -30.90 42.24 8.80
C SER A 821 -32.13 43.11 8.60
N ALA A 822 -32.10 44.30 9.20
CA ALA A 822 -33.08 45.35 8.96
C ALA A 822 -32.84 45.99 7.59
N SER A 823 -33.46 45.46 6.54
CA SER A 823 -33.63 46.21 5.29
C SER A 823 -34.69 45.53 4.44
N ARG A 824 -35.85 46.09 4.43
CA ARG A 824 -37.04 45.93 3.59
C ARG A 824 -38.33 45.72 4.40
N ARG A 825 -38.66 46.69 5.26
CA ARG A 825 -39.99 46.71 5.93
C ARG A 825 -41.15 47.11 5.01
N GLY A 826 -40.90 47.38 3.72
CA GLY A 826 -41.94 47.85 2.81
C GLY A 826 -42.79 46.75 2.14
N ASN A 827 -42.30 45.55 2.02
CA ASN A 827 -42.99 44.48 1.22
C ASN A 827 -43.71 43.41 2.02
N ALA A 828 -43.43 43.23 3.31
CA ALA A 828 -44.01 42.17 4.11
C ALA A 828 -45.55 42.38 4.37
N SER A 829 -46.00 43.61 4.49
CA SER A 829 -47.41 43.92 4.66
C SER A 829 -48.22 43.69 3.37
N ALA A 830 -47.66 43.98 2.20
CA ALA A 830 -48.28 43.75 0.91
C ALA A 830 -48.36 42.26 0.58
N VAL A 831 -47.38 41.44 0.97
CA VAL A 831 -47.34 39.99 0.76
C VAL A 831 -48.32 39.28 1.70
N ARG A 832 -48.47 39.74 2.97
CA ARG A 832 -49.50 39.22 3.90
C ARG A 832 -50.93 39.47 3.39
N ALA A 833 -51.17 40.64 2.75
CA ALA A 833 -52.45 40.95 2.14
C ALA A 833 -52.74 40.07 0.92
N ARG A 834 -51.71 39.64 0.19
CA ARG A 834 -51.84 38.74 -0.97
C ARG A 834 -52.11 37.31 -0.56
N CYS A 835 -51.48 36.88 0.52
CA CYS A 835 -51.73 35.52 1.09
C CYS A 835 -53.11 35.33 1.69
N ARG A 836 -53.81 36.38 2.08
CA ARG A 836 -55.21 36.33 2.55
C ARG A 836 -56.28 36.38 1.42
N ARG A 837 -55.84 36.64 0.17
CA ARG A 837 -56.73 36.65 -1.00
C ARG A 837 -56.61 35.41 -1.93
N GLN A 838 -55.68 34.55 -1.68
CA GLN A 838 -55.56 33.20 -2.25
C GLN A 838 -56.02 32.15 -1.20
#